data_d88ae7a74666ebe31d3bd41ed7cdd6d3
#
_entry.id   d88ae7a74666ebe31d3bd41ed7cdd6d3
#
_cell.length_a   1.000
_cell.length_b   1.000
_cell.length_c   1.000
_cell.angle_alpha   90.00
_cell.angle_beta   90.00
_cell.angle_gamma   90.00
#
_symmetry.space_group_name_H-M   'P 1'
#
loop_
_entity.id
_entity.type
_entity.pdbx_description
1 polymer ?
#
loop_
_entity_poly.entity_id
_entity_poly.type
_entity_poly.pdbx_seq_one_letter_code
_entity_poly.pdbx_strand_id
1 'polypeptide(L)'
;MHAVNLSLVVNWPNKVMMLPSLKHLSLIQCSLSTTTPQLLSINANSSSQLSLLDLSGNYLNCSIFLWLFNSTTSLVDLHLGDNELQCSIPDAFGSLNSLKTLYLGGNKLVGGIPKSFWNLCSLGSLYLLHNNLSGNLSEFMSNASGCLVDSLQNFQISNNRFTGPLPESIGSLSNLQMLDVSKNSLAGLISDAHFSNLTKLKELYLGSNSLILSFSNDWVPPFQLDAINLSSCRLGPAFPKWLQTQRNYFMLDISNAEISDIIPAWFWDFSPRLSFLNMNNNELHGNLANLSSSRLHEFAIIDLSTNRLDGLIPHFDGLVNVSSLDLSNNRFSGPVSFLCKLNSPTLLESLNLSNNTLSGGLPDCWTYIPGLVVLNLANNNFSGNIPDSMGSLVSIQLLHLSNNGFIGKIPTSLQNCSQLIIIDLGANNFSGMVPPWIGDSLPNLVLLGLRSNQFVGSLPLNLCHLQYLQILDLSLNKIKGAIPECIYNLTAMYQKVIIASKFTYNASISYMDYASLVWKGKVTVFQSSLGLVKMIDLSNNKLHGVIPEGIINLTKLVALNLSRNNLSGFITPKISLLRNLEFLDLSRNQLYGEIPMSISILSFLSQLDLSANNLSGKIPTGTQIQSFDASAFSENPKLCGSPLPNECIEDPYPIYNNTQGHENQNDGFITKGFYIAASLGFIGGFWGVCITSLLNIRYIMKRLTSNARMMLQYVAEALCMLAS
;
A
#
# COMPACT_ATOMS: atom_id res chain seq x y z
N MET A 1 -11.39 10.35 32.40
CA MET A 1 -12.42 10.51 31.36
C MET A 1 -11.85 10.11 30.02
N HIS A 2 -12.61 9.46 29.18
CA HIS A 2 -12.14 8.98 27.86
C HIS A 2 -13.16 9.38 26.80
N ALA A 3 -12.70 9.98 25.68
CA ALA A 3 -13.51 10.37 24.52
C ALA A 3 -14.70 11.32 24.82
N VAL A 4 -14.54 12.21 25.81
CA VAL A 4 -15.51 13.27 26.12
C VAL A 4 -15.05 14.57 25.45
N ASN A 5 -15.89 15.19 24.63
CA ASN A 5 -15.52 16.43 23.97
C ASN A 5 -15.49 17.61 24.98
N LEU A 6 -14.29 18.04 25.33
CA LEU A 6 -13.99 19.17 26.22
C LEU A 6 -13.39 20.38 25.45
N SER A 7 -13.55 20.46 24.14
CA SER A 7 -12.97 21.52 23.30
C SER A 7 -13.36 22.94 23.70
N LEU A 8 -14.49 23.11 24.36
CA LEU A 8 -15.00 24.41 24.85
C LEU A 8 -14.42 24.79 26.23
N VAL A 9 -13.67 23.94 26.90
CA VAL A 9 -13.13 24.20 28.24
C VAL A 9 -11.75 24.89 28.13
N VAL A 10 -11.75 26.18 27.84
CA VAL A 10 -10.55 26.95 27.47
C VAL A 10 -9.51 27.05 28.60
N ASN A 11 -9.89 27.10 29.87
CA ASN A 11 -9.00 27.28 31.03
C ASN A 11 -8.88 26.02 31.90
N TRP A 12 -8.94 24.84 31.30
CA TRP A 12 -8.90 23.58 32.04
C TRP A 12 -7.63 23.41 32.91
N PRO A 13 -6.40 23.84 32.52
CA PRO A 13 -5.23 23.67 33.36
C PRO A 13 -5.35 24.42 34.69
N ASN A 14 -5.87 25.65 34.68
CA ASN A 14 -6.09 26.42 35.92
C ASN A 14 -7.14 25.80 36.83
N LYS A 15 -8.18 25.19 36.27
CA LYS A 15 -9.20 24.46 37.06
C LYS A 15 -8.63 23.24 37.76
N VAL A 16 -7.71 22.53 37.09
CA VAL A 16 -7.00 21.37 37.67
C VAL A 16 -6.18 21.80 38.88
N MET A 17 -5.49 22.96 38.79
CA MET A 17 -4.67 23.48 39.89
C MET A 17 -5.49 23.88 41.13
N MET A 18 -6.78 24.17 40.97
CA MET A 18 -7.70 24.44 42.09
C MET A 18 -8.10 23.17 42.87
N LEU A 19 -7.59 22.01 42.49
CA LEU A 19 -7.84 20.72 43.14
C LEU A 19 -6.56 20.19 43.80
N PRO A 20 -6.14 20.74 44.95
CA PRO A 20 -4.83 20.46 45.55
C PRO A 20 -4.66 19.02 46.01
N SER A 21 -5.76 18.30 46.25
CA SER A 21 -5.77 16.89 46.65
C SER A 21 -5.81 15.89 45.46
N LEU A 22 -5.82 16.40 44.24
CA LEU A 22 -5.90 15.56 43.04
C LEU A 22 -4.54 14.85 42.84
N LYS A 23 -4.57 13.52 42.84
CA LYS A 23 -3.38 12.68 42.64
C LYS A 23 -3.29 12.10 41.23
N HIS A 24 -4.42 11.75 40.63
CA HIS A 24 -4.48 11.13 39.31
C HIS A 24 -5.46 11.90 38.43
N LEU A 25 -4.99 12.31 37.25
CA LEU A 25 -5.79 12.96 36.23
C LEU A 25 -5.59 12.25 34.89
N SER A 26 -6.68 11.75 34.31
CA SER A 26 -6.68 11.15 32.97
C SER A 26 -7.82 11.73 32.13
N LEU A 27 -7.46 12.45 31.04
CA LEU A 27 -8.37 13.07 30.09
C LEU A 27 -7.93 12.68 28.65
N ILE A 28 -8.15 11.40 28.31
CA ILE A 28 -7.71 10.80 27.07
C ILE A 28 -8.73 11.08 25.96
N GLN A 29 -8.27 11.53 24.78
CA GLN A 29 -9.11 11.81 23.61
C GLN A 29 -10.28 12.76 23.90
N CYS A 30 -10.04 13.78 24.73
CA CYS A 30 -11.08 14.72 25.16
C CYS A 30 -11.13 16.02 24.32
N SER A 31 -10.45 16.05 23.18
CA SER A 31 -10.38 17.23 22.30
C SER A 31 -9.84 18.50 22.99
N LEU A 32 -8.99 18.33 24.00
CA LEU A 32 -8.37 19.44 24.70
C LEU A 32 -7.34 20.15 23.81
N SER A 33 -7.32 21.50 23.89
CA SER A 33 -6.30 22.32 23.24
C SER A 33 -5.66 23.27 24.24
N THR A 34 -4.44 23.70 23.92
CA THR A 34 -3.74 24.77 24.67
C THR A 34 -3.87 26.06 23.87
N THR A 35 -4.83 26.91 24.20
CA THR A 35 -5.22 28.04 23.36
C THR A 35 -4.67 29.41 23.75
N THR A 36 -3.91 29.59 24.84
CA THR A 36 -3.38 30.93 25.14
C THR A 36 -2.12 30.99 26.01
N PRO A 37 -1.25 32.02 25.77
CA PRO A 37 -0.10 32.34 26.63
C PRO A 37 -0.43 32.89 28.02
N GLN A 38 -1.70 33.13 28.35
CA GLN A 38 -2.14 33.69 29.64
C GLN A 38 -2.07 32.73 30.83
N LEU A 39 -1.52 31.55 30.66
CA LEU A 39 -1.28 30.54 31.71
C LEU A 39 -0.20 30.92 32.74
N LEU A 40 0.43 32.11 32.62
CA LEU A 40 1.65 32.48 33.36
C LEU A 40 1.41 33.27 34.66
N SER A 41 0.17 33.49 35.12
CA SER A 41 -0.05 34.18 36.39
C SER A 41 -0.63 33.27 37.48
N ILE A 42 0.05 32.18 37.77
CA ILE A 42 -0.33 31.35 38.92
C ILE A 42 0.64 31.66 40.06
N ASN A 43 0.10 32.15 41.14
CA ASN A 43 0.82 32.34 42.42
C ASN A 43 1.42 30.97 42.81
N ALA A 44 2.72 30.91 42.98
CA ALA A 44 3.58 29.73 43.17
C ALA A 44 3.34 28.93 44.47
N ASN A 45 2.17 29.00 45.10
CA ASN A 45 1.92 28.40 46.43
C ASN A 45 1.01 27.15 46.45
N SER A 46 0.63 26.60 45.32
CA SER A 46 -0.14 25.35 45.28
C SER A 46 0.76 24.19 44.79
N SER A 47 1.43 23.49 45.71
CA SER A 47 2.05 22.19 45.39
C SER A 47 0.94 21.20 45.06
N SER A 48 0.75 20.88 43.80
CA SER A 48 -0.15 19.80 43.37
C SER A 48 0.43 18.46 43.80
N GLN A 49 -0.38 17.61 44.41
CA GLN A 49 0.01 16.22 44.76
C GLN A 49 -0.13 15.29 43.54
N LEU A 50 -0.20 15.84 42.34
CA LEU A 50 -0.45 15.09 41.11
C LEU A 50 0.72 14.13 40.84
N SER A 51 0.45 12.84 40.85
CA SER A 51 1.41 11.77 40.58
C SER A 51 1.21 11.12 39.21
N LEU A 52 -0.01 11.07 38.70
CA LEU A 52 -0.32 10.58 37.36
C LEU A 52 -1.06 11.65 36.54
N LEU A 53 -0.52 11.96 35.38
CA LEU A 53 -1.13 12.84 34.40
C LEU A 53 -1.16 12.18 33.03
N ASP A 54 -2.36 11.90 32.54
CA ASP A 54 -2.58 11.35 31.20
C ASP A 54 -3.50 12.27 30.39
N LEU A 55 -2.92 12.90 29.37
CA LEU A 55 -3.56 13.80 28.43
C LEU A 55 -3.41 13.32 26.98
N SER A 56 -3.24 12.02 26.78
CA SER A 56 -3.00 11.42 25.46
C SER A 56 -4.20 11.62 24.51
N GLY A 57 -3.91 11.70 23.21
CA GLY A 57 -4.91 11.78 22.15
C GLY A 57 -5.70 13.11 22.11
N ASN A 58 -5.04 14.23 22.43
CA ASN A 58 -5.66 15.56 22.39
C ASN A 58 -5.01 16.45 21.32
N TYR A 59 -5.28 17.75 21.33
CA TYR A 59 -4.70 18.74 20.42
C TYR A 59 -3.76 19.70 21.15
N LEU A 60 -2.95 19.16 22.09
CA LEU A 60 -2.04 19.95 22.90
C LEU A 60 -0.81 20.35 22.11
N ASN A 61 -0.40 21.62 22.23
CA ASN A 61 0.88 22.11 21.72
C ASN A 61 1.91 22.28 22.83
N CYS A 62 3.12 22.74 22.50
CA CYS A 62 4.24 22.83 23.44
C CYS A 62 4.07 23.82 24.60
N SER A 63 3.05 24.68 24.58
CA SER A 63 2.79 25.57 25.72
C SER A 63 2.37 24.80 26.99
N ILE A 64 1.93 23.53 26.85
CA ILE A 64 1.63 22.65 27.97
C ILE A 64 2.86 22.42 28.88
N PHE A 65 4.07 22.43 28.33
CA PHE A 65 5.30 22.25 29.10
C PHE A 65 5.53 23.38 30.11
N LEU A 66 5.17 24.64 29.76
CA LEU A 66 5.28 25.77 30.69
C LEU A 66 4.38 25.58 31.92
N TRP A 67 3.16 25.11 31.69
CA TRP A 67 2.23 24.79 32.78
C TRP A 67 2.75 23.62 33.61
N LEU A 68 3.22 22.55 32.97
CA LEU A 68 3.70 21.35 33.62
C LEU A 68 4.83 21.64 34.61
N PHE A 69 5.90 22.33 34.18
CA PHE A 69 7.10 22.57 35.01
C PHE A 69 6.82 23.58 36.12
N ASN A 70 5.87 24.47 35.98
CA ASN A 70 5.51 25.44 37.02
C ASN A 70 4.54 24.84 38.07
N SER A 71 3.90 23.71 37.77
CA SER A 71 2.76 23.26 38.55
C SER A 71 2.91 21.90 39.17
N THR A 72 3.85 21.06 38.73
CA THR A 72 3.91 19.65 39.09
C THR A 72 5.35 19.18 39.30
N THR A 73 5.75 18.96 40.55
CA THR A 73 7.08 18.42 40.90
C THR A 73 7.06 16.96 41.34
N SER A 74 5.87 16.43 41.64
CA SER A 74 5.65 15.08 42.21
C SER A 74 5.18 14.02 41.21
N LEU A 75 5.26 14.31 39.89
CA LEU A 75 4.82 13.40 38.85
C LEU A 75 5.65 12.10 38.84
N VAL A 76 4.92 10.99 38.82
CA VAL A 76 5.45 9.63 38.69
C VAL A 76 5.19 9.10 37.27
N ASP A 77 3.99 9.34 36.74
CA ASP A 77 3.59 8.91 35.40
C ASP A 77 3.05 10.09 34.61
N LEU A 78 3.67 10.34 33.44
CA LEU A 78 3.31 11.43 32.54
C LEU A 78 3.10 10.89 31.12
N HIS A 79 1.86 11.00 30.63
CA HIS A 79 1.46 10.59 29.31
C HIS A 79 0.92 11.80 28.50
N LEU A 80 1.64 12.20 27.48
CA LEU A 80 1.30 13.28 26.52
C LEU A 80 1.33 12.77 25.08
N GLY A 81 1.19 11.46 24.87
CA GLY A 81 1.22 10.85 23.55
C GLY A 81 0.07 11.27 22.66
N ASP A 82 0.24 11.09 21.34
CA ASP A 82 -0.78 11.37 20.32
C ASP A 82 -1.37 12.78 20.42
N ASN A 83 -0.50 13.78 20.48
CA ASN A 83 -0.84 15.20 20.52
C ASN A 83 -0.17 15.97 19.35
N GLU A 84 -0.17 17.30 19.41
CA GLU A 84 0.42 18.18 18.39
C GLU A 84 1.68 18.89 18.87
N LEU A 85 2.46 18.25 19.75
CA LEU A 85 3.70 18.82 20.28
C LEU A 85 4.74 18.96 19.17
N GLN A 86 5.07 20.21 18.79
CA GLN A 86 6.02 20.53 17.71
C GLN A 86 7.12 21.45 18.21
N CYS A 87 8.00 20.94 19.06
CA CYS A 87 9.16 21.65 19.63
C CYS A 87 10.24 20.65 20.03
N SER A 88 11.37 21.13 20.54
CA SER A 88 12.36 20.27 21.21
C SER A 88 11.85 19.84 22.59
N ILE A 89 12.30 18.67 23.04
CA ILE A 89 12.02 18.20 24.41
C ILE A 89 12.80 19.11 25.37
N PRO A 90 12.12 19.77 26.36
CA PRO A 90 12.81 20.66 27.28
C PRO A 90 13.75 19.95 28.25
N ASP A 91 14.91 20.55 28.51
CA ASP A 91 15.87 20.09 29.54
C ASP A 91 15.27 20.06 30.97
N ALA A 92 14.23 20.86 31.21
CA ALA A 92 13.50 20.90 32.46
C ALA A 92 12.88 19.56 32.90
N PHE A 93 12.66 18.63 31.98
CA PHE A 93 12.25 17.26 32.33
C PHE A 93 13.23 16.59 33.28
N GLY A 94 14.55 16.87 33.15
CA GLY A 94 15.59 16.31 33.99
C GLY A 94 15.47 16.68 35.48
N SER A 95 14.58 17.61 35.86
CA SER A 95 14.31 17.96 37.26
C SER A 95 13.17 17.15 37.89
N LEU A 96 12.43 16.36 37.12
CA LEU A 96 11.29 15.54 37.59
C LEU A 96 11.78 14.19 38.19
N ASN A 97 12.50 14.26 39.30
CA ASN A 97 13.23 13.13 39.89
C ASN A 97 12.32 11.95 40.31
N SER A 98 11.03 12.17 40.51
CA SER A 98 10.06 11.13 40.86
C SER A 98 9.51 10.38 39.65
N LEU A 99 9.84 10.84 38.42
CA LEU A 99 9.22 10.32 37.18
C LEU A 99 9.71 8.89 36.90
N LYS A 100 8.75 7.96 36.76
CA LYS A 100 8.98 6.54 36.43
C LYS A 100 8.62 6.24 34.99
N THR A 101 7.58 6.90 34.47
CA THR A 101 7.11 6.70 33.09
C THR A 101 6.96 8.04 32.40
N LEU A 102 7.60 8.19 31.23
CA LEU A 102 7.45 9.34 30.34
C LEU A 102 7.01 8.85 28.95
N TYR A 103 5.78 9.17 28.57
CA TYR A 103 5.24 8.84 27.26
C TYR A 103 4.96 10.11 26.43
N LEU A 104 5.80 10.35 25.42
CA LEU A 104 5.69 11.47 24.47
C LEU A 104 5.52 10.99 23.02
N GLY A 105 5.22 9.71 22.82
CA GLY A 105 5.07 9.11 21.50
C GLY A 105 3.91 9.69 20.69
N GLY A 106 3.93 9.54 19.37
CA GLY A 106 2.83 10.01 18.51
C GLY A 106 2.70 11.55 18.42
N ASN A 107 3.84 12.27 18.43
CA ASN A 107 3.86 13.74 18.35
C ASN A 107 4.68 14.23 17.13
N LYS A 108 5.01 15.52 17.10
CA LYS A 108 5.83 16.17 16.06
C LYS A 108 7.12 16.76 16.68
N LEU A 109 7.60 16.19 17.80
CA LEU A 109 8.77 16.65 18.51
C LEU A 109 10.01 16.61 17.62
N VAL A 110 10.91 17.58 17.80
CA VAL A 110 12.13 17.75 17.00
C VAL A 110 13.38 17.86 17.90
N GLY A 111 14.56 17.77 17.30
CA GLY A 111 15.84 17.85 18.05
C GLY A 111 16.22 16.51 18.67
N GLY A 112 17.16 16.52 19.60
CA GLY A 112 17.69 15.34 20.29
C GLY A 112 17.01 15.05 21.61
N ILE A 113 17.45 13.96 22.25
CA ILE A 113 17.04 13.62 23.62
C ILE A 113 17.92 14.48 24.57
N PRO A 114 17.31 15.19 25.54
CA PRO A 114 18.08 16.04 26.48
C PRO A 114 19.05 15.24 27.34
N LYS A 115 20.27 15.74 27.49
CA LYS A 115 21.26 15.09 28.35
C LYS A 115 20.89 15.13 29.85
N SER A 116 20.02 16.06 30.23
CA SER A 116 19.49 16.15 31.60
C SER A 116 18.68 14.90 32.02
N PHE A 117 18.21 14.06 31.05
CA PHE A 117 17.54 12.81 31.37
C PHE A 117 18.39 11.81 32.15
N TRP A 118 19.73 11.90 32.02
CA TRP A 118 20.65 11.07 32.82
C TRP A 118 20.53 11.27 34.32
N ASN A 119 19.88 12.37 34.76
CA ASN A 119 19.62 12.68 36.17
C ASN A 119 18.32 12.07 36.71
N LEU A 120 17.49 11.43 35.84
CA LEU A 120 16.21 10.86 36.21
C LEU A 120 16.37 9.46 36.84
N CYS A 121 16.72 9.42 38.12
CA CYS A 121 17.06 8.20 38.84
C CYS A 121 15.90 7.20 39.00
N SER A 122 14.66 7.63 38.84
CA SER A 122 13.48 6.79 38.99
C SER A 122 12.91 6.34 37.65
N LEU A 123 13.39 6.90 36.50
CA LEU A 123 12.77 6.67 35.20
C LEU A 123 13.05 5.25 34.70
N GLY A 124 11.98 4.42 34.70
CA GLY A 124 12.02 3.06 34.18
C GLY A 124 11.57 2.94 32.74
N SER A 125 10.73 3.85 32.27
CA SER A 125 10.16 3.75 30.92
C SER A 125 10.15 5.09 30.18
N LEU A 126 10.83 5.13 29.03
CA LEU A 126 10.94 6.28 28.15
C LEU A 126 10.41 5.95 26.77
N TYR A 127 9.26 6.54 26.39
CA TYR A 127 8.57 6.31 25.12
C TYR A 127 8.54 7.60 24.30
N LEU A 128 9.37 7.65 23.25
CA LEU A 128 9.52 8.78 22.33
C LEU A 128 9.18 8.38 20.88
N LEU A 129 8.57 7.23 20.68
CA LEU A 129 8.28 6.66 19.37
C LEU A 129 7.36 7.58 18.53
N HIS A 130 7.41 7.43 17.19
CA HIS A 130 6.55 8.21 16.27
C HIS A 130 6.67 9.74 16.46
N ASN A 131 7.89 10.29 16.31
CA ASN A 131 8.18 11.72 16.36
C ASN A 131 9.10 12.15 15.19
N ASN A 132 9.55 13.39 15.20
CA ASN A 132 10.56 13.93 14.28
C ASN A 132 11.91 14.17 14.96
N LEU A 133 12.18 13.43 16.04
CA LEU A 133 13.44 13.55 16.79
C LEU A 133 14.62 13.14 15.91
N SER A 134 15.75 13.78 16.10
CA SER A 134 16.95 13.61 15.27
C SER A 134 18.23 13.80 16.11
N GLY A 135 19.36 13.57 15.48
CA GLY A 135 20.68 13.67 16.15
C GLY A 135 21.36 12.32 16.22
N ASN A 136 22.57 12.31 16.77
CA ASN A 136 23.36 11.10 16.95
C ASN A 136 23.15 10.53 18.35
N LEU A 137 22.75 9.25 18.45
CA LEU A 137 22.57 8.60 19.76
C LEU A 137 23.85 8.56 20.59
N SER A 138 25.01 8.53 19.97
CA SER A 138 26.30 8.58 20.69
C SER A 138 26.46 9.87 21.50
N GLU A 139 25.87 11.00 21.07
CA GLU A 139 25.91 12.26 21.83
C GLU A 139 25.05 12.20 23.10
N PHE A 140 23.87 11.56 23.01
CA PHE A 140 23.05 11.30 24.20
C PHE A 140 23.72 10.32 25.13
N MET A 141 24.24 9.21 24.60
CA MET A 141 24.86 8.15 25.38
C MET A 141 26.28 8.49 25.92
N SER A 142 26.93 9.58 25.46
CA SER A 142 28.25 9.98 25.91
C SER A 142 28.34 10.28 27.42
N ASN A 143 27.20 10.57 28.04
CA ASN A 143 27.07 10.84 29.46
C ASN A 143 26.37 9.71 30.23
N ALA A 144 26.43 8.46 29.73
CA ALA A 144 25.82 7.28 30.36
C ALA A 144 26.49 6.92 31.71
N SER A 145 26.69 7.92 32.55
CA SER A 145 27.24 7.81 33.92
C SER A 145 26.27 8.31 34.99
N GLY A 146 25.10 8.77 34.61
CA GLY A 146 24.02 9.19 35.51
C GLY A 146 23.21 8.01 36.06
N CYS A 147 22.37 8.29 37.03
CA CYS A 147 21.56 7.25 37.72
C CYS A 147 20.47 6.61 36.81
N LEU A 148 20.16 7.18 35.65
CA LEU A 148 19.27 6.57 34.67
C LEU A 148 19.78 5.19 34.23
N VAL A 149 21.09 4.97 34.21
CA VAL A 149 21.72 3.68 33.87
C VAL A 149 21.15 2.52 34.68
N ASP A 150 20.91 2.78 35.97
CA ASP A 150 20.41 1.76 36.90
C ASP A 150 18.87 1.62 36.96
N SER A 151 18.15 2.55 36.34
CA SER A 151 16.69 2.58 36.44
C SER A 151 15.96 2.21 35.14
N LEU A 152 16.54 2.51 33.94
CA LEU A 152 15.86 2.38 32.67
C LEU A 152 15.63 0.91 32.30
N GLN A 153 14.36 0.56 32.08
CA GLN A 153 13.88 -0.78 31.69
C GLN A 153 13.34 -0.80 30.27
N ASN A 154 12.63 0.27 29.84
CA ASN A 154 12.03 0.37 28.54
C ASN A 154 12.52 1.63 27.83
N PHE A 155 13.23 1.45 26.71
CA PHE A 155 13.74 2.53 25.90
C PHE A 155 13.21 2.40 24.46
N GLN A 156 12.23 3.24 24.10
CA GLN A 156 11.57 3.23 22.80
C GLN A 156 11.69 4.58 22.10
N ILE A 157 12.44 4.60 21.01
CA ILE A 157 12.66 5.78 20.15
C ILE A 157 12.36 5.46 18.68
N SER A 158 11.58 4.41 18.43
CA SER A 158 11.26 3.97 17.07
C SER A 158 10.51 5.02 16.26
N ASN A 159 10.60 4.90 14.93
CA ASN A 159 9.96 5.80 13.98
C ASN A 159 10.28 7.28 14.25
N ASN A 160 11.55 7.57 14.20
CA ASN A 160 12.15 8.91 14.33
C ASN A 160 13.22 9.13 13.24
N ARG A 161 14.13 10.09 13.42
CA ARG A 161 15.17 10.44 12.45
C ARG A 161 16.57 10.41 13.07
N PHE A 162 16.79 9.56 14.07
CA PHE A 162 18.10 9.38 14.67
C PHE A 162 19.09 8.80 13.67
N THR A 163 20.35 9.26 13.73
CA THR A 163 21.44 8.89 12.82
C THR A 163 22.66 8.43 13.57
N GLY A 164 23.68 7.95 12.86
CA GLY A 164 24.94 7.47 13.45
C GLY A 164 24.83 6.04 14.00
N PRO A 165 25.86 5.54 14.68
CA PRO A 165 25.87 4.21 15.26
C PRO A 165 25.03 4.13 16.54
N LEU A 166 24.50 2.94 16.82
CA LEU A 166 24.10 2.60 18.18
C LEU A 166 25.40 2.39 18.99
N PRO A 167 25.65 3.18 20.04
CA PRO A 167 26.93 3.08 20.74
C PRO A 167 27.00 1.87 21.68
N GLU A 168 28.20 1.30 21.89
CA GLU A 168 28.42 0.17 22.80
C GLU A 168 28.02 0.50 24.25
N SER A 169 28.01 1.78 24.62
CA SER A 169 27.54 2.22 25.94
C SER A 169 26.07 1.91 26.22
N ILE A 170 25.28 1.50 25.21
CA ILE A 170 23.91 0.96 25.43
C ILE A 170 23.96 -0.26 26.38
N GLY A 171 25.04 -1.04 26.32
CA GLY A 171 25.29 -2.17 27.20
C GLY A 171 25.45 -1.82 28.69
N SER A 172 25.63 -0.55 29.04
CA SER A 172 25.65 -0.11 30.44
C SER A 172 24.26 -0.12 31.09
N LEU A 173 23.16 -0.11 30.29
CA LEU A 173 21.78 -0.12 30.77
C LEU A 173 21.36 -1.53 31.26
N SER A 174 22.00 -2.03 32.30
CA SER A 174 21.88 -3.44 32.75
C SER A 174 20.47 -3.88 33.16
N ASN A 175 19.57 -2.95 33.45
CA ASN A 175 18.17 -3.22 33.78
C ASN A 175 17.25 -3.19 32.56
N LEU A 176 17.78 -2.94 31.34
CA LEU A 176 16.97 -2.84 30.13
C LEU A 176 16.28 -4.16 29.81
N GLN A 177 14.96 -4.09 29.64
CA GLN A 177 14.09 -5.20 29.26
C GLN A 177 13.60 -5.06 27.82
N MET A 178 13.37 -3.83 27.35
CA MET A 178 12.95 -3.53 25.98
C MET A 178 13.81 -2.43 25.37
N LEU A 179 14.37 -2.72 24.20
CA LEU A 179 15.09 -1.77 23.35
C LEU A 179 14.41 -1.69 21.99
N ASP A 180 13.77 -0.56 21.70
CA ASP A 180 13.20 -0.28 20.39
C ASP A 180 13.79 1.01 19.79
N VAL A 181 14.72 0.82 18.84
CA VAL A 181 15.33 1.88 18.04
C VAL A 181 14.95 1.72 16.55
N SER A 182 13.98 0.89 16.24
CA SER A 182 13.57 0.55 14.88
C SER A 182 13.07 1.78 14.09
N LYS A 183 13.03 1.67 12.76
CA LYS A 183 12.53 2.74 11.87
C LYS A 183 13.18 4.10 12.13
N ASN A 184 14.50 4.11 12.09
CA ASN A 184 15.34 5.30 12.18
C ASN A 184 16.34 5.33 11.00
N SER A 185 17.37 6.16 11.07
CA SER A 185 18.48 6.21 10.10
C SER A 185 19.81 5.82 10.75
N LEU A 186 19.75 4.88 11.71
CA LEU A 186 20.95 4.39 12.40
C LEU A 186 21.77 3.53 11.45
N ALA A 187 23.10 3.65 11.53
CA ALA A 187 24.04 2.91 10.70
C ALA A 187 25.32 2.61 11.49
N GLY A 188 25.95 1.51 11.22
CA GLY A 188 27.20 1.10 11.88
C GLY A 188 27.15 -0.36 12.30
N LEU A 189 28.23 -0.80 12.94
CA LEU A 189 28.43 -2.17 13.38
C LEU A 189 27.83 -2.39 14.78
N ILE A 190 27.08 -3.45 14.94
CA ILE A 190 26.60 -4.00 16.20
C ILE A 190 27.37 -5.28 16.47
N SER A 191 28.00 -5.36 17.63
CA SER A 191 28.79 -6.51 18.08
C SER A 191 28.31 -7.04 19.42
N ASP A 192 28.92 -8.11 19.90
CA ASP A 192 28.68 -8.72 21.20
C ASP A 192 28.78 -7.72 22.36
N ALA A 193 29.69 -6.74 22.24
CA ALA A 193 29.95 -5.72 23.26
C ALA A 193 28.71 -4.87 23.60
N HIS A 194 27.85 -4.61 22.59
CA HIS A 194 26.61 -3.84 22.79
C HIS A 194 25.62 -4.53 23.73
N PHE A 195 25.72 -5.84 23.89
CA PHE A 195 24.71 -6.63 24.60
C PHE A 195 25.26 -7.41 25.80
N SER A 196 26.58 -7.36 26.05
CA SER A 196 27.26 -8.22 27.03
C SER A 196 26.71 -8.13 28.46
N ASN A 197 26.15 -6.99 28.87
CA ASN A 197 25.63 -6.78 30.23
C ASN A 197 24.10 -6.72 30.30
N LEU A 198 23.38 -6.85 29.16
CA LEU A 198 21.92 -6.71 29.10
C LEU A 198 21.19 -8.00 29.50
N THR A 199 21.49 -8.53 30.69
CA THR A 199 20.97 -9.84 31.15
C THR A 199 19.47 -9.92 31.29
N LYS A 200 18.77 -8.76 31.36
CA LYS A 200 17.30 -8.68 31.54
C LYS A 200 16.56 -8.40 30.26
N LEU A 201 17.26 -8.28 29.12
CA LEU A 201 16.65 -7.94 27.83
C LEU A 201 15.67 -9.06 27.39
N LYS A 202 14.44 -8.65 27.05
CA LYS A 202 13.37 -9.50 26.58
C LYS A 202 12.90 -9.15 25.19
N GLU A 203 12.99 -7.88 24.80
CA GLU A 203 12.48 -7.41 23.53
C GLU A 203 13.51 -6.54 22.84
N LEU A 204 13.87 -6.91 21.60
CA LEU A 204 14.89 -6.25 20.81
C LEU A 204 14.35 -5.89 19.41
N TYR A 205 14.17 -4.59 19.17
CA TYR A 205 13.70 -4.04 17.89
C TYR A 205 14.75 -3.08 17.32
N LEU A 206 15.51 -3.55 16.34
CA LEU A 206 16.53 -2.76 15.62
C LEU A 206 16.10 -2.52 14.17
N GLY A 207 15.03 -3.12 13.72
CA GLY A 207 14.63 -3.21 12.31
C GLY A 207 14.42 -1.87 11.61
N SER A 208 14.48 -1.90 10.29
CA SER A 208 14.33 -0.73 9.43
C SER A 208 15.34 0.39 9.74
N ASN A 209 16.61 0.00 9.81
CA ASN A 209 17.80 0.84 9.92
C ASN A 209 18.85 0.38 8.90
N SER A 210 20.04 1.00 8.91
CA SER A 210 21.19 0.57 8.11
C SER A 210 22.28 -0.07 8.98
N LEU A 211 21.88 -0.84 9.98
CA LEU A 211 22.78 -1.49 10.95
C LEU A 211 23.34 -2.79 10.36
N ILE A 212 24.59 -3.09 10.71
CA ILE A 212 25.28 -4.32 10.37
C ILE A 212 25.49 -5.11 11.68
N LEU A 213 24.92 -6.30 11.77
CA LEU A 213 25.07 -7.14 12.95
C LEU A 213 26.15 -8.20 12.69
N SER A 214 27.23 -8.17 13.48
CA SER A 214 28.33 -9.13 13.38
C SER A 214 28.71 -9.61 14.77
N PHE A 215 28.31 -10.82 15.08
CA PHE A 215 28.58 -11.47 16.36
C PHE A 215 29.66 -12.54 16.19
N SER A 216 30.40 -12.83 17.25
CA SER A 216 31.35 -13.92 17.25
C SER A 216 30.65 -15.27 17.08
N ASN A 217 31.30 -16.23 16.41
CA ASN A 217 30.68 -17.52 16.09
C ASN A 217 30.21 -18.31 17.33
N ASP A 218 30.85 -18.09 18.46
CA ASP A 218 30.57 -18.78 19.74
C ASP A 218 29.82 -17.88 20.73
N TRP A 219 29.31 -16.74 20.25
CA TRP A 219 28.57 -15.82 21.12
C TRP A 219 27.28 -16.44 21.61
N VAL A 220 27.12 -16.41 22.92
CA VAL A 220 25.88 -16.80 23.60
C VAL A 220 25.33 -15.57 24.28
N PRO A 221 24.17 -15.03 23.82
CA PRO A 221 23.54 -13.87 24.44
C PRO A 221 23.26 -14.14 25.95
N PRO A 222 23.52 -13.17 26.83
CA PRO A 222 23.26 -13.32 28.27
C PRO A 222 21.78 -13.24 28.65
N PHE A 223 20.88 -13.17 27.66
CA PHE A 223 19.45 -12.98 27.79
C PHE A 223 18.64 -14.01 27.02
N GLN A 224 17.33 -14.05 27.28
CA GLN A 224 16.35 -14.78 26.50
C GLN A 224 15.28 -13.81 26.01
N LEU A 225 15.17 -13.67 24.69
CA LEU A 225 14.23 -12.75 24.06
C LEU A 225 12.85 -13.34 23.92
N ASP A 226 11.83 -12.54 24.18
CA ASP A 226 10.42 -12.79 23.89
C ASP A 226 10.06 -12.30 22.47
N ALA A 227 10.65 -11.18 22.02
CA ALA A 227 10.46 -10.61 20.68
C ALA A 227 11.78 -10.15 20.05
N ILE A 228 11.95 -10.47 18.76
CA ILE A 228 13.16 -10.17 17.99
C ILE A 228 12.75 -9.56 16.65
N ASN A 229 13.09 -8.29 16.43
CA ASN A 229 12.93 -7.63 15.13
C ASN A 229 14.25 -7.02 14.67
N LEU A 230 14.86 -7.64 13.67
CA LEU A 230 16.10 -7.23 13.02
C LEU A 230 15.87 -7.01 11.52
N SER A 231 14.63 -6.76 11.11
CA SER A 231 14.26 -6.58 9.71
C SER A 231 15.05 -5.43 9.07
N SER A 232 15.50 -5.64 7.83
CA SER A 232 16.31 -4.64 7.10
C SER A 232 17.63 -4.25 7.80
N CYS A 233 18.13 -5.10 8.68
CA CYS A 233 19.49 -5.04 9.19
C CYS A 233 20.35 -6.06 8.45
N ARG A 234 21.61 -5.76 8.18
CA ARG A 234 22.52 -6.73 7.57
C ARG A 234 22.99 -7.77 8.60
N LEU A 235 22.40 -8.97 8.55
CA LEU A 235 22.80 -10.12 9.36
C LEU A 235 23.64 -11.14 8.57
N GLY A 236 23.38 -11.24 7.26
CA GLY A 236 23.96 -12.23 6.37
C GLY A 236 25.48 -12.11 6.17
N PRO A 237 26.09 -13.04 5.39
CA PRO A 237 25.38 -14.04 4.59
C PRO A 237 24.90 -15.29 5.36
N ALA A 238 25.51 -15.63 6.50
CA ALA A 238 25.19 -16.84 7.25
C ALA A 238 23.92 -16.70 8.10
N PHE A 239 23.21 -17.80 8.31
CA PHE A 239 22.07 -17.83 9.23
C PHE A 239 22.53 -17.61 10.68
N PRO A 240 21.86 -16.75 11.47
CA PRO A 240 22.35 -16.32 12.79
C PRO A 240 22.35 -17.48 13.81
N LYS A 241 23.52 -18.05 14.12
CA LYS A 241 23.66 -19.21 15.02
C LYS A 241 23.20 -18.93 16.45
N TRP A 242 23.35 -17.71 16.95
CA TRP A 242 22.97 -17.34 18.31
C TRP A 242 21.46 -17.51 18.57
N LEU A 243 20.62 -17.51 17.52
CA LEU A 243 19.19 -17.81 17.63
C LEU A 243 18.94 -19.22 18.21
N GLN A 244 19.87 -20.15 18.05
CA GLN A 244 19.74 -21.51 18.62
C GLN A 244 19.67 -21.49 20.14
N THR A 245 20.20 -20.46 20.78
CA THR A 245 20.17 -20.29 22.23
C THR A 245 18.89 -19.69 22.76
N GLN A 246 18.03 -19.11 21.87
CA GLN A 246 16.78 -18.48 22.23
C GLN A 246 15.62 -19.49 22.16
N ARG A 247 14.86 -19.65 23.24
CA ARG A 247 13.92 -20.78 23.37
C ARG A 247 12.45 -20.39 23.54
N ASN A 248 12.15 -19.12 23.82
CA ASN A 248 10.80 -18.70 24.28
C ASN A 248 10.21 -17.52 23.52
N TYR A 249 10.78 -17.13 22.38
CA TYR A 249 10.28 -15.99 21.63
C TYR A 249 8.91 -16.31 20.96
N PHE A 250 8.05 -15.28 20.95
CA PHE A 250 6.77 -15.33 20.24
C PHE A 250 6.84 -14.63 18.88
N MET A 251 7.84 -13.78 18.66
CA MET A 251 8.04 -13.02 17.44
C MET A 251 9.50 -13.10 16.98
N LEU A 252 9.69 -13.41 15.69
CA LEU A 252 10.97 -13.30 14.99
C LEU A 252 10.77 -12.66 13.63
N ASP A 253 11.39 -11.49 13.41
CA ASP A 253 11.47 -10.83 12.12
C ASP A 253 12.94 -10.58 11.74
N ILE A 254 13.41 -11.34 10.76
CA ILE A 254 14.73 -11.20 10.13
C ILE A 254 14.57 -11.03 8.61
N SER A 255 13.51 -10.36 8.21
CA SER A 255 13.24 -10.05 6.80
C SER A 255 14.23 -9.03 6.24
N ASN A 256 14.50 -9.11 4.94
CA ASN A 256 15.40 -8.19 4.23
C ASN A 256 16.77 -8.02 4.92
N ALA A 257 17.36 -9.13 5.36
CA ALA A 257 18.55 -9.14 6.22
C ALA A 257 19.83 -9.65 5.51
N GLU A 258 19.82 -9.75 4.18
CA GLU A 258 20.92 -10.23 3.33
C GLU A 258 21.41 -11.66 3.70
N ILE A 259 20.53 -12.51 4.24
CA ILE A 259 20.86 -13.88 4.60
C ILE A 259 20.84 -14.76 3.34
N SER A 260 21.98 -15.39 3.00
CA SER A 260 22.17 -16.28 1.85
C SER A 260 22.69 -17.62 2.32
N ASP A 261 21.85 -18.39 3.00
CA ASP A 261 22.20 -19.66 3.62
C ASP A 261 21.00 -20.61 3.60
N ILE A 262 21.20 -21.85 4.03
CA ILE A 262 20.12 -22.79 4.32
C ILE A 262 19.51 -22.50 5.69
N ILE A 263 18.22 -22.75 5.85
CA ILE A 263 17.60 -22.71 7.18
C ILE A 263 18.05 -23.97 7.93
N PRO A 264 18.80 -23.82 9.05
CA PRO A 264 19.36 -25.00 9.74
C PRO A 264 18.26 -25.89 10.34
N ALA A 265 18.52 -27.19 10.40
CA ALA A 265 17.54 -28.16 10.93
C ALA A 265 17.10 -27.85 12.38
N TRP A 266 18.00 -27.33 13.23
CA TRP A 266 17.70 -26.96 14.60
C TRP A 266 16.70 -25.79 14.69
N PHE A 267 16.61 -24.95 13.67
CA PHE A 267 15.70 -23.80 13.67
C PHE A 267 14.22 -24.24 13.71
N TRP A 268 13.93 -25.40 13.11
CA TRP A 268 12.56 -25.93 13.07
C TRP A 268 12.07 -26.52 14.41
N ASP A 269 12.95 -26.58 15.40
CA ASP A 269 12.58 -26.81 16.80
C ASP A 269 12.12 -25.50 17.45
N PHE A 270 11.07 -24.92 16.89
CA PHE A 270 10.54 -23.62 17.28
C PHE A 270 10.25 -23.44 18.76
N SER A 271 10.27 -22.18 19.19
CA SER A 271 9.61 -21.78 20.42
C SER A 271 8.14 -22.19 20.40
N PRO A 272 7.63 -22.85 21.44
CA PRO A 272 6.20 -23.22 21.53
C PRO A 272 5.27 -22.01 21.59
N ARG A 273 5.81 -20.81 21.77
CA ARG A 273 5.07 -19.54 21.79
C ARG A 273 5.10 -18.78 20.44
N LEU A 274 5.80 -19.32 19.42
CA LEU A 274 5.97 -18.61 18.16
C LEU A 274 4.62 -18.36 17.49
N SER A 275 4.27 -17.09 17.38
CA SER A 275 3.06 -16.59 16.71
C SER A 275 3.34 -15.73 15.48
N PHE A 276 4.57 -15.22 15.34
CA PHE A 276 4.98 -14.42 14.18
C PHE A 276 6.39 -14.78 13.74
N LEU A 277 6.52 -15.27 12.51
CA LEU A 277 7.79 -15.58 11.85
C LEU A 277 7.84 -14.86 10.51
N ASN A 278 8.79 -13.96 10.34
CA ASN A 278 9.05 -13.28 9.07
C ASN A 278 10.51 -13.39 8.68
N MET A 279 10.78 -14.07 7.56
CA MET A 279 12.09 -14.19 6.94
C MET A 279 12.04 -13.77 5.46
N ASN A 280 11.04 -13.00 5.07
CA ASN A 280 10.87 -12.64 3.66
C ASN A 280 12.04 -11.80 3.12
N ASN A 281 12.12 -11.73 1.79
CA ASN A 281 13.08 -10.88 1.09
C ASN A 281 14.54 -11.14 1.54
N ASN A 282 14.95 -12.41 1.54
CA ASN A 282 16.31 -12.87 1.74
C ASN A 282 16.77 -13.74 0.54
N GLU A 283 17.92 -14.38 0.64
CA GLU A 283 18.43 -15.34 -0.32
C GLU A 283 18.48 -16.77 0.25
N LEU A 284 17.58 -17.06 1.21
CA LEU A 284 17.47 -18.38 1.82
C LEU A 284 17.18 -19.45 0.76
N HIS A 285 17.87 -20.59 0.82
CA HIS A 285 17.79 -21.64 -0.19
C HIS A 285 17.71 -23.03 0.43
N GLY A 286 17.49 -24.05 -0.43
CA GLY A 286 17.31 -25.43 -0.01
C GLY A 286 15.89 -25.74 0.43
N ASN A 287 15.69 -26.97 0.89
CA ASN A 287 14.37 -27.52 1.20
C ASN A 287 13.89 -27.12 2.60
N LEU A 288 12.59 -26.88 2.74
CA LEU A 288 11.98 -26.78 4.07
C LEU A 288 11.94 -28.16 4.75
N ALA A 289 12.34 -28.20 6.01
CA ALA A 289 12.11 -29.39 6.85
C ALA A 289 10.63 -29.54 7.23
N ASN A 290 10.21 -30.73 7.63
CA ASN A 290 8.87 -30.95 8.17
C ASN A 290 8.66 -30.13 9.45
N LEU A 291 7.65 -29.29 9.46
CA LEU A 291 7.26 -28.48 10.62
C LEU A 291 6.41 -29.32 11.57
N SER A 292 6.81 -29.43 12.81
CA SER A 292 6.06 -30.17 13.82
C SER A 292 4.91 -29.31 14.37
N SER A 293 3.68 -29.85 14.37
CA SER A 293 2.46 -29.18 14.80
C SER A 293 2.42 -28.76 16.26
N SER A 294 3.19 -29.46 17.11
CA SER A 294 3.06 -29.31 18.57
C SER A 294 3.68 -28.05 19.15
N ARG A 295 4.26 -27.16 18.32
CA ARG A 295 5.11 -26.06 18.77
C ARG A 295 4.74 -24.68 18.26
N LEU A 296 3.71 -24.54 17.42
CA LEU A 296 3.22 -23.24 16.98
C LEU A 296 2.07 -22.77 17.86
N HIS A 297 2.08 -21.48 18.17
CA HIS A 297 0.95 -20.83 18.84
C HIS A 297 -0.27 -20.78 17.91
N GLU A 298 -1.47 -20.77 18.46
CA GLU A 298 -2.70 -20.54 17.68
C GLU A 298 -2.64 -19.20 16.96
N PHE A 299 -3.14 -19.17 15.72
CA PHE A 299 -3.11 -18.00 14.81
C PHE A 299 -1.72 -17.55 14.40
N ALA A 300 -0.76 -18.46 14.32
CA ALA A 300 0.59 -18.12 13.86
C ALA A 300 0.60 -17.56 12.43
N ILE A 301 1.46 -16.56 12.21
CA ILE A 301 1.75 -15.96 10.91
C ILE A 301 3.15 -16.37 10.49
N ILE A 302 3.29 -16.95 9.30
CA ILE A 302 4.57 -17.39 8.72
C ILE A 302 4.74 -16.75 7.35
N ASP A 303 5.75 -15.92 7.18
CA ASP A 303 6.15 -15.32 5.91
C ASP A 303 7.60 -15.71 5.57
N LEU A 304 7.74 -16.57 4.55
CA LEU A 304 9.02 -16.99 3.95
C LEU A 304 9.11 -16.56 2.48
N SER A 305 8.28 -15.61 2.08
CA SER A 305 8.17 -15.14 0.70
C SER A 305 9.46 -14.48 0.20
N THR A 306 9.61 -14.41 -1.11
CA THR A 306 10.74 -13.71 -1.76
C THR A 306 12.10 -14.24 -1.27
N ASN A 307 12.33 -15.53 -1.51
CA ASN A 307 13.55 -16.26 -1.20
C ASN A 307 13.93 -17.17 -2.38
N ARG A 308 14.87 -18.09 -2.17
CA ARG A 308 15.30 -19.11 -3.14
C ARG A 308 15.00 -20.53 -2.65
N LEU A 309 14.05 -20.68 -1.72
CA LEU A 309 13.65 -21.99 -1.18
C LEU A 309 13.10 -22.88 -2.29
N ASP A 310 13.46 -24.17 -2.28
CA ASP A 310 13.15 -25.09 -3.35
C ASP A 310 12.59 -26.45 -2.84
N GLY A 311 12.42 -27.39 -3.75
CA GLY A 311 11.88 -28.71 -3.43
C GLY A 311 10.37 -28.74 -3.23
N LEU A 312 9.90 -29.77 -2.57
CA LEU A 312 8.48 -29.96 -2.26
C LEU A 312 8.10 -29.15 -1.01
N ILE A 313 6.90 -28.59 -1.00
CA ILE A 313 6.34 -28.07 0.26
C ILE A 313 6.09 -29.28 1.18
N PRO A 314 6.75 -29.34 2.35
CA PRO A 314 6.66 -30.48 3.23
C PRO A 314 5.27 -30.60 3.86
N HIS A 315 5.02 -31.74 4.50
CA HIS A 315 3.81 -31.91 5.29
C HIS A 315 3.87 -31.02 6.54
N PHE A 316 2.80 -30.24 6.72
CA PHE A 316 2.64 -29.29 7.82
C PHE A 316 1.60 -29.79 8.83
N ASP A 317 2.00 -30.62 9.79
CA ASP A 317 1.08 -30.95 10.89
C ASP A 317 0.65 -29.68 11.65
N GLY A 318 1.51 -28.66 11.70
CA GLY A 318 1.27 -27.36 12.34
C GLY A 318 0.35 -26.41 11.60
N LEU A 319 -0.07 -26.74 10.36
CA LEU A 319 -0.98 -25.86 9.61
C LEU A 319 -2.32 -25.62 10.31
N VAL A 320 -2.71 -26.52 11.22
CA VAL A 320 -3.89 -26.38 12.06
C VAL A 320 -3.90 -25.07 12.87
N ASN A 321 -2.72 -24.63 13.32
CA ASN A 321 -2.54 -23.44 14.16
C ASN A 321 -2.14 -22.20 13.37
N VAL A 322 -1.86 -22.31 12.07
CA VAL A 322 -1.40 -21.20 11.23
C VAL A 322 -2.61 -20.42 10.70
N SER A 323 -2.64 -19.12 10.90
CA SER A 323 -3.64 -18.23 10.30
C SER A 323 -3.19 -17.68 8.93
N SER A 324 -1.88 -17.45 8.75
CA SER A 324 -1.35 -16.95 7.47
C SER A 324 -0.05 -17.67 7.12
N LEU A 325 0.00 -18.18 5.89
CA LEU A 325 1.20 -18.81 5.31
C LEU A 325 1.51 -18.15 3.97
N ASP A 326 2.66 -17.47 3.88
CA ASP A 326 3.19 -16.91 2.64
C ASP A 326 4.52 -17.59 2.25
N LEU A 327 4.48 -18.34 1.15
CA LEU A 327 5.64 -19.01 0.53
C LEU A 327 5.86 -18.47 -0.91
N SER A 328 5.26 -17.34 -1.26
CA SER A 328 5.32 -16.78 -2.61
C SER A 328 6.74 -16.36 -3.01
N ASN A 329 6.95 -16.20 -4.31
CA ASN A 329 8.25 -15.76 -4.86
C ASN A 329 9.42 -16.63 -4.39
N ASN A 330 9.30 -17.94 -4.56
CA ASN A 330 10.30 -18.95 -4.25
C ASN A 330 10.50 -19.90 -5.46
N ARG A 331 11.10 -21.06 -5.23
CA ARG A 331 11.33 -22.10 -6.25
C ARG A 331 10.67 -23.42 -5.89
N PHE A 332 9.64 -23.41 -5.04
CA PHE A 332 8.92 -24.62 -4.66
C PHE A 332 8.31 -25.31 -5.89
N SER A 333 8.32 -26.63 -5.87
CA SER A 333 7.85 -27.46 -7.00
C SER A 333 6.92 -28.57 -6.52
N GLY A 334 6.32 -29.28 -7.48
CA GLY A 334 5.45 -30.42 -7.21
C GLY A 334 4.05 -30.02 -6.72
N PRO A 335 3.26 -31.00 -6.24
CA PRO A 335 1.85 -30.81 -5.89
C PRO A 335 1.65 -30.21 -4.48
N VAL A 336 0.50 -29.58 -4.29
CA VAL A 336 0.07 -29.04 -2.97
C VAL A 336 -0.70 -30.07 -2.14
N SER A 337 -0.31 -31.34 -2.21
CA SER A 337 -0.96 -32.47 -1.53
C SER A 337 -0.87 -32.41 0.00
N PHE A 338 0.00 -31.54 0.56
CA PHE A 338 0.11 -31.32 1.99
C PHE A 338 -1.21 -30.83 2.60
N LEU A 339 -2.05 -30.12 1.82
CA LEU A 339 -3.35 -29.64 2.26
C LEU A 339 -4.35 -30.77 2.60
N CYS A 340 -4.19 -31.96 1.99
CA CYS A 340 -5.09 -33.09 2.24
C CYS A 340 -4.68 -34.00 3.40
N LYS A 341 -3.55 -33.74 4.00
CA LYS A 341 -3.08 -34.52 5.16
C LYS A 341 -3.54 -33.93 6.50
N LEU A 342 -4.44 -32.96 6.45
CA LEU A 342 -5.01 -32.32 7.63
C LEU A 342 -6.07 -33.26 8.26
N ASN A 343 -5.90 -33.56 9.53
CA ASN A 343 -6.82 -34.44 10.27
C ASN A 343 -7.97 -33.68 10.95
N SER A 344 -7.97 -32.34 10.87
CA SER A 344 -8.97 -31.44 11.48
C SER A 344 -9.05 -30.14 10.68
N PRO A 345 -10.16 -29.38 10.79
CA PRO A 345 -10.25 -28.04 10.24
C PRO A 345 -9.13 -27.13 10.78
N THR A 346 -8.61 -26.26 9.91
CA THR A 346 -7.49 -25.35 10.23
C THR A 346 -7.98 -23.95 10.55
N LEU A 347 -7.13 -23.16 11.20
CA LEU A 347 -7.33 -21.72 11.43
C LEU A 347 -6.84 -20.86 10.23
N LEU A 348 -6.46 -21.49 9.10
CA LEU A 348 -5.85 -20.82 7.97
C LEU A 348 -6.83 -19.86 7.29
N GLU A 349 -6.54 -18.57 7.38
CA GLU A 349 -7.28 -17.48 6.73
C GLU A 349 -6.60 -17.03 5.44
N SER A 350 -5.27 -17.17 5.34
CA SER A 350 -4.50 -16.71 4.18
C SER A 350 -3.46 -17.74 3.75
N LEU A 351 -3.50 -18.10 2.45
CA LEU A 351 -2.52 -18.96 1.80
C LEU A 351 -2.03 -18.33 0.51
N ASN A 352 -0.76 -17.95 0.48
CA ASN A 352 -0.10 -17.41 -0.70
C ASN A 352 1.07 -18.32 -1.13
N LEU A 353 0.92 -18.96 -2.28
CA LEU A 353 1.92 -19.83 -2.92
C LEU A 353 2.32 -19.29 -4.30
N SER A 354 1.97 -18.05 -4.63
CA SER A 354 2.19 -17.48 -5.96
C SER A 354 3.66 -17.36 -6.34
N ASN A 355 3.94 -17.27 -7.64
CA ASN A 355 5.29 -17.11 -8.18
C ASN A 355 6.26 -18.22 -7.72
N ASN A 356 5.89 -19.46 -7.99
CA ASN A 356 6.67 -20.66 -7.74
C ASN A 356 6.69 -21.57 -9.01
N THR A 357 7.14 -22.79 -8.87
CA THR A 357 7.11 -23.82 -9.94
C THR A 357 6.21 -25.00 -9.55
N LEU A 358 5.22 -24.75 -8.68
CA LEU A 358 4.26 -25.74 -8.22
C LEU A 358 3.46 -26.31 -9.40
N SER A 359 3.12 -27.59 -9.36
CA SER A 359 2.52 -28.29 -10.50
C SER A 359 1.52 -29.35 -10.06
N GLY A 360 0.85 -29.95 -11.06
CA GLY A 360 -0.21 -30.95 -10.83
C GLY A 360 -1.59 -30.31 -10.65
N GLY A 361 -2.57 -31.12 -10.35
CA GLY A 361 -3.96 -30.68 -10.08
C GLY A 361 -4.12 -30.18 -8.65
N LEU A 362 -5.12 -29.33 -8.45
CA LEU A 362 -5.53 -28.96 -7.09
C LEU A 362 -6.20 -30.17 -6.40
N PRO A 363 -5.87 -30.41 -5.14
CA PRO A 363 -6.46 -31.53 -4.41
C PRO A 363 -7.94 -31.27 -4.07
N ASP A 364 -8.73 -32.33 -3.94
CA ASP A 364 -10.17 -32.25 -3.62
C ASP A 364 -10.43 -32.40 -2.11
N CYS A 365 -9.81 -31.51 -1.32
CA CYS A 365 -9.87 -31.55 0.17
C CYS A 365 -10.02 -30.18 0.82
N TRP A 366 -10.55 -29.20 0.12
CA TRP A 366 -10.73 -27.83 0.60
C TRP A 366 -11.73 -27.68 1.76
N THR A 367 -12.53 -28.73 1.99
CA THR A 367 -13.46 -28.80 3.13
C THR A 367 -12.78 -28.71 4.51
N TYR A 368 -11.48 -28.99 4.58
CA TYR A 368 -10.69 -28.84 5.81
C TYR A 368 -10.22 -27.39 6.10
N ILE A 369 -10.48 -26.45 5.17
CA ILE A 369 -10.01 -25.05 5.28
C ILE A 369 -11.18 -24.06 5.10
N PRO A 370 -12.30 -24.20 5.81
CA PRO A 370 -13.51 -23.40 5.56
C PRO A 370 -13.33 -21.91 5.91
N GLY A 371 -12.36 -21.58 6.76
CA GLY A 371 -12.02 -20.21 7.19
C GLY A 371 -11.17 -19.44 6.22
N LEU A 372 -10.74 -20.04 5.09
CA LEU A 372 -9.82 -19.36 4.16
C LEU A 372 -10.48 -18.14 3.52
N VAL A 373 -9.81 -16.99 3.67
CA VAL A 373 -10.22 -15.68 3.15
C VAL A 373 -9.46 -15.34 1.87
N VAL A 374 -8.16 -15.66 1.86
CA VAL A 374 -7.25 -15.37 0.74
C VAL A 374 -6.60 -16.64 0.23
N LEU A 375 -6.76 -16.92 -1.06
CA LEU A 375 -6.03 -17.98 -1.76
C LEU A 375 -5.34 -17.39 -2.99
N ASN A 376 -4.02 -17.42 -3.00
CA ASN A 376 -3.22 -16.98 -4.13
C ASN A 376 -2.28 -18.10 -4.60
N LEU A 377 -2.58 -18.66 -5.77
CA LEU A 377 -1.79 -19.69 -6.47
C LEU A 377 -1.28 -19.19 -7.83
N ALA A 378 -1.39 -17.88 -8.10
CA ALA A 378 -1.02 -17.30 -9.39
C ALA A 378 0.45 -17.53 -9.75
N ASN A 379 0.74 -17.52 -11.06
CA ASN A 379 2.11 -17.66 -11.58
C ASN A 379 2.81 -18.97 -11.11
N ASN A 380 2.19 -20.10 -11.43
CA ASN A 380 2.70 -21.44 -11.18
C ASN A 380 2.50 -22.34 -12.41
N ASN A 381 2.70 -23.63 -12.27
CA ASN A 381 2.48 -24.62 -13.33
C ASN A 381 1.34 -25.61 -12.97
N PHE A 382 0.34 -25.15 -12.23
CA PHE A 382 -0.83 -25.98 -11.91
C PHE A 382 -1.62 -26.34 -13.18
N SER A 383 -2.30 -27.48 -13.14
CA SER A 383 -3.07 -28.02 -14.27
C SER A 383 -4.35 -28.70 -13.79
N GLY A 384 -5.13 -29.24 -14.73
CA GLY A 384 -6.39 -29.90 -14.40
C GLY A 384 -7.52 -28.94 -14.10
N ASN A 385 -8.61 -29.44 -13.55
CA ASN A 385 -9.82 -28.67 -13.25
C ASN A 385 -9.75 -28.07 -11.83
N ILE A 386 -10.50 -26.99 -11.60
CA ILE A 386 -10.81 -26.55 -10.24
C ILE A 386 -11.75 -27.59 -9.61
N PRO A 387 -11.40 -28.18 -8.45
CA PRO A 387 -12.23 -29.21 -7.81
C PRO A 387 -13.49 -28.62 -7.17
N ASP A 388 -14.56 -29.40 -7.13
CA ASP A 388 -15.85 -28.98 -6.58
C ASP A 388 -15.80 -28.68 -5.07
N SER A 389 -14.88 -29.30 -4.32
CA SER A 389 -14.69 -29.00 -2.90
C SER A 389 -14.25 -27.55 -2.63
N MET A 390 -13.74 -26.80 -3.63
CA MET A 390 -13.48 -25.37 -3.44
C MET A 390 -14.73 -24.55 -3.14
N GLY A 391 -15.92 -25.04 -3.50
CA GLY A 391 -17.19 -24.44 -3.09
C GLY A 391 -17.49 -24.49 -1.59
N SER A 392 -16.69 -25.21 -0.79
CA SER A 392 -16.76 -25.20 0.68
C SER A 392 -16.03 -24.03 1.31
N LEU A 393 -15.26 -23.25 0.54
CA LEU A 393 -14.54 -22.07 1.01
C LEU A 393 -15.51 -20.87 1.17
N VAL A 394 -16.48 -20.98 2.06
CA VAL A 394 -17.56 -19.99 2.21
C VAL A 394 -17.08 -18.61 2.68
N SER A 395 -15.91 -18.54 3.29
CA SER A 395 -15.29 -17.29 3.79
C SER A 395 -14.39 -16.62 2.76
N ILE A 396 -14.16 -17.25 1.59
CA ILE A 396 -13.16 -16.73 0.62
C ILE A 396 -13.60 -15.41 0.02
N GLN A 397 -12.69 -14.45 0.04
CA GLN A 397 -12.86 -13.12 -0.54
C GLN A 397 -11.95 -12.91 -1.76
N LEU A 398 -10.72 -13.40 -1.72
CA LEU A 398 -9.73 -13.23 -2.78
C LEU A 398 -9.30 -14.59 -3.33
N LEU A 399 -9.56 -14.82 -4.61
CA LEU A 399 -9.19 -16.03 -5.35
C LEU A 399 -8.34 -15.66 -6.56
N HIS A 400 -7.02 -15.91 -6.48
CA HIS A 400 -6.06 -15.68 -7.55
C HIS A 400 -5.48 -17.01 -8.05
N LEU A 401 -5.85 -17.42 -9.23
CA LEU A 401 -5.37 -18.63 -9.92
C LEU A 401 -4.73 -18.29 -11.28
N SER A 402 -4.51 -17.00 -11.57
CA SER A 402 -4.01 -16.54 -12.87
C SER A 402 -2.62 -17.08 -13.21
N ASN A 403 -2.33 -17.10 -14.52
CA ASN A 403 -1.06 -17.55 -15.09
C ASN A 403 -0.67 -18.96 -14.62
N ASN A 404 -1.48 -19.94 -15.02
CA ASN A 404 -1.33 -21.38 -14.78
C ASN A 404 -1.77 -22.18 -16.01
N GLY A 405 -1.88 -23.49 -15.87
CA GLY A 405 -2.37 -24.40 -16.91
C GLY A 405 -3.75 -25.01 -16.61
N PHE A 406 -4.60 -24.35 -15.83
CA PHE A 406 -5.95 -24.85 -15.51
C PHE A 406 -6.82 -25.01 -16.74
N ILE A 407 -7.63 -26.06 -16.77
CA ILE A 407 -8.53 -26.42 -17.87
C ILE A 407 -9.96 -26.59 -17.37
N GLY A 408 -10.86 -26.87 -18.31
CA GLY A 408 -12.26 -27.18 -18.01
C GLY A 408 -13.12 -25.95 -17.77
N LYS A 409 -14.25 -26.14 -17.09
CA LYS A 409 -15.21 -25.07 -16.78
C LYS A 409 -14.99 -24.55 -15.36
N ILE A 410 -15.41 -23.32 -15.10
CA ILE A 410 -15.54 -22.83 -13.72
C ILE A 410 -16.62 -23.67 -13.03
N PRO A 411 -16.32 -24.35 -11.90
CA PRO A 411 -17.26 -25.25 -11.27
C PRO A 411 -18.43 -24.49 -10.63
N THR A 412 -19.63 -25.06 -10.72
CA THR A 412 -20.84 -24.43 -10.16
C THR A 412 -20.82 -24.34 -8.64
N SER A 413 -20.05 -25.19 -7.98
CA SER A 413 -19.87 -25.16 -6.51
C SER A 413 -19.35 -23.80 -6.00
N LEU A 414 -18.57 -23.06 -6.80
CA LEU A 414 -18.08 -21.73 -6.41
C LEU A 414 -19.19 -20.68 -6.25
N GLN A 415 -20.42 -20.94 -6.69
CA GLN A 415 -21.59 -20.10 -6.38
C GLN A 415 -21.85 -19.98 -4.86
N ASN A 416 -21.40 -20.93 -4.06
CA ASN A 416 -21.54 -20.91 -2.61
C ASN A 416 -20.59 -19.91 -1.92
N CYS A 417 -19.56 -19.43 -2.62
CA CYS A 417 -18.55 -18.51 -2.12
C CYS A 417 -19.01 -17.06 -2.22
N SER A 418 -20.16 -16.72 -1.62
CA SER A 418 -20.84 -15.41 -1.76
C SER A 418 -20.03 -14.21 -1.22
N GLN A 419 -18.95 -14.45 -0.48
CA GLN A 419 -18.08 -13.41 0.05
C GLN A 419 -17.00 -12.97 -0.96
N LEU A 420 -16.89 -13.60 -2.14
CA LEU A 420 -15.89 -13.29 -3.15
C LEU A 420 -15.97 -11.81 -3.59
N ILE A 421 -14.83 -11.17 -3.53
CA ILE A 421 -14.58 -9.77 -3.93
C ILE A 421 -13.72 -9.73 -5.19
N ILE A 422 -12.69 -10.59 -5.26
CA ILE A 422 -11.79 -10.71 -6.40
C ILE A 422 -11.77 -12.14 -6.89
N ILE A 423 -12.01 -12.31 -8.20
CA ILE A 423 -11.76 -13.54 -8.93
C ILE A 423 -10.80 -13.22 -10.08
N ASP A 424 -9.58 -13.73 -10.00
CA ASP A 424 -8.60 -13.65 -11.08
C ASP A 424 -8.19 -15.07 -11.55
N LEU A 425 -8.73 -15.47 -12.70
CA LEU A 425 -8.47 -16.73 -13.38
C LEU A 425 -7.74 -16.50 -14.72
N GLY A 426 -7.21 -15.32 -14.94
CA GLY A 426 -6.59 -14.93 -16.21
C GLY A 426 -5.41 -15.81 -16.61
N ALA A 427 -5.06 -15.81 -17.89
CA ALA A 427 -3.92 -16.56 -18.45
C ALA A 427 -3.92 -18.05 -18.04
N ASN A 428 -5.00 -18.74 -18.39
CA ASN A 428 -5.20 -20.17 -18.20
C ASN A 428 -5.81 -20.80 -19.48
N ASN A 429 -6.28 -22.02 -19.38
CA ASN A 429 -6.93 -22.71 -20.49
C ASN A 429 -8.40 -23.09 -20.16
N PHE A 430 -9.07 -22.30 -19.32
CA PHE A 430 -10.48 -22.48 -19.00
C PHE A 430 -11.36 -22.38 -20.24
N SER A 431 -12.44 -23.15 -20.28
CA SER A 431 -13.33 -23.25 -21.42
C SER A 431 -14.82 -23.22 -20.99
N GLY A 432 -15.71 -23.29 -21.95
CA GLY A 432 -17.16 -23.20 -21.69
C GLY A 432 -17.65 -21.75 -21.74
N MET A 433 -18.83 -21.50 -21.21
CA MET A 433 -19.42 -20.16 -21.13
C MET A 433 -19.07 -19.50 -19.81
N VAL A 434 -19.02 -18.16 -19.79
CA VAL A 434 -19.00 -17.40 -18.55
C VAL A 434 -20.27 -17.71 -17.76
N PRO A 435 -20.19 -18.27 -16.54
CA PRO A 435 -21.35 -18.78 -15.84
C PRO A 435 -22.29 -17.64 -15.39
N PRO A 436 -23.61 -17.75 -15.65
CA PRO A 436 -24.59 -16.77 -15.20
C PRO A 436 -24.63 -16.59 -13.67
N TRP A 437 -24.41 -17.67 -12.90
CA TRP A 437 -24.43 -17.62 -11.44
C TRP A 437 -23.41 -16.65 -10.86
N ILE A 438 -22.35 -16.26 -11.60
CA ILE A 438 -21.39 -15.24 -11.13
C ILE A 438 -22.13 -13.94 -10.78
N GLY A 439 -23.06 -13.50 -11.64
CA GLY A 439 -23.85 -12.30 -11.39
C GLY A 439 -24.92 -12.46 -10.31
N ASP A 440 -25.46 -13.68 -10.15
CA ASP A 440 -26.56 -13.93 -9.22
C ASP A 440 -26.09 -14.27 -7.80
N SER A 441 -24.96 -14.96 -7.68
CA SER A 441 -24.52 -15.53 -6.39
C SER A 441 -23.36 -14.77 -5.76
N LEU A 442 -22.67 -13.87 -6.48
CA LEU A 442 -21.47 -13.16 -6.00
C LEU A 442 -21.69 -11.64 -5.92
N PRO A 443 -22.60 -11.17 -5.07
CA PRO A 443 -23.02 -9.76 -5.05
C PRO A 443 -21.92 -8.78 -4.63
N ASN A 444 -20.84 -9.27 -3.98
CA ASN A 444 -19.76 -8.44 -3.48
C ASN A 444 -18.59 -8.28 -4.48
N LEU A 445 -18.70 -8.86 -5.67
CA LEU A 445 -17.59 -8.91 -6.62
C LEU A 445 -17.22 -7.52 -7.14
N VAL A 446 -15.93 -7.18 -7.00
CA VAL A 446 -15.30 -5.93 -7.42
C VAL A 446 -14.45 -6.14 -8.67
N LEU A 447 -13.77 -7.29 -8.77
CA LEU A 447 -12.93 -7.64 -9.90
C LEU A 447 -13.30 -9.04 -10.42
N LEU A 448 -13.55 -9.11 -11.73
CA LEU A 448 -13.69 -10.35 -12.49
C LEU A 448 -12.65 -10.36 -13.62
N GLY A 449 -11.57 -11.12 -13.43
CA GLY A 449 -10.47 -11.33 -14.39
C GLY A 449 -10.52 -12.73 -14.99
N LEU A 450 -10.97 -12.84 -16.25
CA LEU A 450 -10.99 -14.09 -17.02
C LEU A 450 -10.14 -13.97 -18.31
N ARG A 451 -9.32 -12.94 -18.41
CA ARG A 451 -8.48 -12.65 -19.56
C ARG A 451 -7.67 -13.86 -20.01
N SER A 452 -7.42 -13.96 -21.34
CA SER A 452 -6.51 -14.97 -21.93
C SER A 452 -6.88 -16.41 -21.54
N ASN A 453 -8.09 -16.83 -21.96
CA ASN A 453 -8.65 -18.14 -21.76
C ASN A 453 -9.34 -18.64 -23.05
N GLN A 454 -10.14 -19.70 -22.97
CA GLN A 454 -10.89 -20.30 -24.08
C GLN A 454 -12.41 -20.14 -23.90
N PHE A 455 -12.88 -19.13 -23.17
CA PHE A 455 -14.32 -18.93 -22.96
C PHE A 455 -15.05 -18.66 -24.26
N VAL A 456 -16.23 -19.24 -24.39
CA VAL A 456 -17.10 -19.16 -25.57
C VAL A 456 -18.53 -18.71 -25.18
N GLY A 457 -19.43 -18.60 -26.14
CA GLY A 457 -20.84 -18.21 -25.90
C GLY A 457 -20.99 -16.70 -25.78
N SER A 458 -22.13 -16.23 -25.28
CA SER A 458 -22.44 -14.82 -25.08
C SER A 458 -22.16 -14.38 -23.65
N LEU A 459 -22.01 -13.07 -23.46
CA LEU A 459 -21.95 -12.46 -22.12
C LEU A 459 -23.31 -12.68 -21.43
N PRO A 460 -23.34 -13.27 -20.22
CA PRO A 460 -24.59 -13.49 -19.50
C PRO A 460 -25.13 -12.15 -18.97
N LEU A 461 -26.44 -11.95 -19.11
CA LEU A 461 -27.15 -10.75 -18.63
C LEU A 461 -27.00 -10.57 -17.10
N ASN A 462 -26.86 -11.68 -16.40
CA ASN A 462 -26.69 -11.70 -14.94
C ASN A 462 -25.44 -10.91 -14.46
N LEU A 463 -24.41 -10.72 -15.30
CA LEU A 463 -23.27 -9.85 -14.96
C LEU A 463 -23.70 -8.42 -14.61
N CYS A 464 -24.83 -7.96 -15.16
CA CYS A 464 -25.39 -6.65 -14.87
C CYS A 464 -25.93 -6.51 -13.43
N HIS A 465 -26.02 -7.58 -12.65
CA HIS A 465 -26.44 -7.56 -11.24
C HIS A 465 -25.27 -7.19 -10.30
N LEU A 466 -24.03 -7.19 -10.79
CA LEU A 466 -22.82 -6.94 -10.02
C LEU A 466 -22.63 -5.45 -9.71
N GLN A 467 -23.35 -4.94 -8.73
CA GLN A 467 -23.38 -3.50 -8.39
C GLN A 467 -22.02 -2.94 -7.94
N TYR A 468 -21.15 -3.77 -7.36
CA TYR A 468 -19.82 -3.36 -6.86
C TYR A 468 -18.70 -3.57 -7.87
N LEU A 469 -18.98 -4.15 -9.05
CA LEU A 469 -17.97 -4.45 -10.06
C LEU A 469 -17.33 -3.17 -10.59
N GLN A 470 -16.01 -3.08 -10.45
CA GLN A 470 -15.17 -1.97 -10.92
C GLN A 470 -14.26 -2.39 -12.07
N ILE A 471 -13.84 -3.66 -12.09
CA ILE A 471 -12.92 -4.19 -13.09
C ILE A 471 -13.54 -5.44 -13.71
N LEU A 472 -13.77 -5.39 -15.01
CA LEU A 472 -14.22 -6.50 -15.84
C LEU A 472 -13.19 -6.72 -16.95
N ASP A 473 -12.36 -7.75 -16.83
CA ASP A 473 -11.41 -8.15 -17.88
C ASP A 473 -11.75 -9.54 -18.42
N LEU A 474 -12.37 -9.58 -19.58
CA LEU A 474 -12.70 -10.80 -20.33
C LEU A 474 -11.92 -10.87 -21.67
N SER A 475 -10.89 -10.07 -21.80
CA SER A 475 -10.11 -9.96 -23.04
C SER A 475 -9.42 -11.28 -23.44
N LEU A 476 -9.02 -11.38 -24.71
CA LEU A 476 -8.28 -12.56 -25.23
C LEU A 476 -9.05 -13.88 -24.98
N ASN A 477 -10.32 -13.91 -25.41
CA ASN A 477 -11.17 -15.10 -25.34
C ASN A 477 -11.85 -15.38 -26.70
N LYS A 478 -12.85 -16.24 -26.72
CA LYS A 478 -13.65 -16.59 -27.90
C LYS A 478 -15.13 -16.23 -27.71
N ILE A 479 -15.41 -15.25 -26.83
CA ILE A 479 -16.77 -14.80 -26.49
C ILE A 479 -17.40 -14.14 -27.73
N LYS A 480 -18.66 -14.43 -27.98
CA LYS A 480 -19.47 -13.94 -29.15
C LYS A 480 -20.76 -13.30 -28.67
N GLY A 481 -21.57 -12.81 -29.61
CA GLY A 481 -22.85 -12.14 -29.28
C GLY A 481 -22.65 -10.64 -29.06
N ALA A 482 -23.71 -9.97 -28.63
CA ALA A 482 -23.70 -8.54 -28.38
C ALA A 482 -23.24 -8.23 -26.92
N ILE A 483 -22.73 -7.04 -26.71
CA ILE A 483 -22.56 -6.50 -25.37
C ILE A 483 -23.93 -6.20 -24.78
N PRO A 484 -24.27 -6.68 -23.57
CA PRO A 484 -25.59 -6.48 -22.99
C PRO A 484 -25.94 -4.99 -22.78
N GLU A 485 -27.15 -4.60 -23.16
CA GLU A 485 -27.67 -3.25 -22.91
C GLU A 485 -27.68 -2.90 -21.42
N CYS A 486 -27.94 -3.88 -20.54
CA CYS A 486 -28.00 -3.68 -19.09
C CYS A 486 -26.67 -3.34 -18.43
N ILE A 487 -25.56 -3.25 -19.19
CA ILE A 487 -24.22 -2.94 -18.63
C ILE A 487 -24.20 -1.63 -17.82
N TYR A 488 -25.13 -0.72 -18.06
CA TYR A 488 -25.29 0.50 -17.29
C TYR A 488 -25.66 0.29 -15.81
N ASN A 489 -26.10 -0.92 -15.43
CA ASN A 489 -26.43 -1.26 -14.04
C ASN A 489 -25.20 -1.48 -13.14
N LEU A 490 -23.99 -1.48 -13.69
CA LEU A 490 -22.76 -1.59 -12.93
C LEU A 490 -22.52 -0.33 -12.08
N THR A 491 -23.20 -0.25 -10.95
CA THR A 491 -23.33 0.95 -10.09
C THR A 491 -21.99 1.55 -9.69
N ALA A 492 -21.02 0.72 -9.32
CA ALA A 492 -19.69 1.18 -8.92
C ALA A 492 -18.92 1.92 -10.04
N MET A 493 -19.33 1.77 -11.30
CA MET A 493 -18.72 2.44 -12.45
C MET A 493 -19.30 3.83 -12.74
N TYR A 494 -20.36 4.26 -12.00
CA TYR A 494 -20.92 5.62 -12.14
C TYR A 494 -21.12 6.33 -10.81
N GLN A 495 -21.19 5.61 -9.69
CA GLN A 495 -21.30 6.19 -8.36
C GLN A 495 -20.00 5.98 -7.56
N LYS A 496 -19.78 6.85 -6.55
CA LYS A 496 -18.70 6.63 -5.58
C LYS A 496 -19.18 5.61 -4.54
N VAL A 497 -18.74 4.38 -4.69
CA VAL A 497 -19.00 3.35 -3.68
C VAL A 497 -17.80 3.30 -2.73
N ILE A 498 -18.05 3.47 -1.43
CA ILE A 498 -17.01 3.36 -0.40
C ILE A 498 -16.84 1.87 -0.09
N ILE A 499 -15.84 1.24 -0.68
CA ILE A 499 -15.54 -0.18 -0.49
C ILE A 499 -14.70 -0.41 0.77
N ALA A 500 -13.99 0.62 1.23
CA ALA A 500 -13.06 0.54 2.37
C ALA A 500 -13.64 -0.06 3.67
N SER A 501 -14.96 0.00 3.87
CA SER A 501 -15.62 -0.59 5.05
C SER A 501 -15.95 -2.09 4.89
N LYS A 502 -15.80 -2.66 3.68
CA LYS A 502 -16.07 -4.09 3.42
C LYS A 502 -14.82 -4.97 3.51
N PHE A 503 -13.64 -4.37 3.39
CA PHE A 503 -12.35 -5.05 3.61
C PHE A 503 -11.99 -5.06 5.09
N THR A 504 -12.92 -5.48 5.96
CA THR A 504 -12.60 -5.68 7.37
C THR A 504 -11.93 -7.03 7.53
N TYR A 505 -10.62 -7.04 7.27
CA TYR A 505 -9.74 -8.09 7.80
C TYR A 505 -9.55 -7.85 9.30
N ASN A 506 -9.44 -8.91 10.07
CA ASN A 506 -8.89 -8.79 11.42
C ASN A 506 -7.59 -8.00 11.34
N ALA A 507 -7.44 -6.98 12.18
CA ALA A 507 -6.40 -5.96 12.12
C ALA A 507 -4.94 -6.47 12.18
N SER A 508 -4.73 -7.77 12.26
CA SER A 508 -3.42 -8.43 12.33
C SER A 508 -2.82 -8.82 10.96
N ILE A 509 -3.62 -8.85 9.88
CA ILE A 509 -3.11 -9.23 8.55
C ILE A 509 -3.45 -8.12 7.57
N SER A 510 -2.49 -7.23 7.32
CA SER A 510 -2.58 -6.23 6.25
C SER A 510 -2.24 -6.89 4.91
N TYR A 511 -3.20 -7.61 4.31
CA TYR A 511 -3.06 -8.05 2.94
C TYR A 511 -3.25 -6.84 2.03
N MET A 512 -2.21 -6.47 1.30
CA MET A 512 -2.34 -5.45 0.25
C MET A 512 -3.07 -6.10 -0.92
N ASP A 513 -4.29 -5.64 -1.20
CA ASP A 513 -5.01 -6.03 -2.41
C ASP A 513 -4.16 -5.68 -3.62
N TYR A 514 -3.72 -6.68 -4.36
CA TYR A 514 -3.07 -6.46 -5.64
C TYR A 514 -3.79 -7.21 -6.75
N ALA A 515 -3.87 -6.57 -7.89
CA ALA A 515 -4.32 -7.20 -9.11
C ALA A 515 -3.35 -6.85 -10.24
N SER A 516 -3.03 -7.85 -11.04
CA SER A 516 -2.24 -7.67 -12.26
C SER A 516 -3.18 -7.39 -13.42
N LEU A 517 -3.23 -6.15 -13.89
CA LEU A 517 -4.09 -5.71 -14.98
C LEU A 517 -3.27 -5.26 -16.17
N VAL A 518 -3.81 -5.41 -17.38
CA VAL A 518 -3.22 -4.76 -18.56
C VAL A 518 -3.74 -3.34 -18.63
N TRP A 519 -2.87 -2.41 -18.25
CA TRP A 519 -3.13 -0.99 -18.26
C TRP A 519 -2.30 -0.30 -19.33
N LYS A 520 -2.99 0.39 -20.27
CA LYS A 520 -2.34 1.09 -21.37
C LYS A 520 -1.35 0.21 -22.17
N GLY A 521 -1.74 -1.05 -22.41
CA GLY A 521 -0.95 -2.04 -23.14
C GLY A 521 0.21 -2.68 -22.36
N LYS A 522 0.39 -2.35 -21.08
CA LYS A 522 1.41 -2.95 -20.21
C LYS A 522 0.78 -3.65 -19.02
N VAL A 523 1.36 -4.79 -18.64
CA VAL A 523 0.97 -5.45 -17.37
C VAL A 523 1.44 -4.57 -16.22
N THR A 524 0.49 -4.14 -15.40
CA THR A 524 0.74 -3.28 -14.24
C THR A 524 0.12 -3.92 -13.02
N VAL A 525 0.87 -3.99 -11.94
CA VAL A 525 0.37 -4.47 -10.64
C VAL A 525 -0.19 -3.27 -9.88
N PHE A 526 -1.49 -3.31 -9.62
CA PHE A 526 -2.16 -2.32 -8.77
C PHE A 526 -2.21 -2.86 -7.34
N GLN A 527 -1.71 -2.06 -6.41
CA GLN A 527 -1.84 -2.29 -4.97
C GLN A 527 -2.87 -1.30 -4.42
N SER A 528 -2.79 -0.83 -3.25
CA SER A 528 -3.72 0.09 -2.54
C SER A 528 -4.55 1.08 -3.39
N SER A 529 -4.21 1.29 -4.66
CA SER A 529 -4.92 2.13 -5.64
C SER A 529 -5.99 1.39 -6.46
N LEU A 530 -6.17 0.08 -6.29
CA LEU A 530 -7.12 -0.73 -7.07
C LEU A 530 -8.55 -0.15 -7.02
N GLY A 531 -8.96 0.38 -5.88
CA GLY A 531 -10.27 1.02 -5.71
C GLY A 531 -10.49 2.28 -6.56
N LEU A 532 -9.45 2.86 -7.16
CA LEU A 532 -9.54 4.01 -8.07
C LEU A 532 -9.71 3.60 -9.53
N VAL A 533 -9.36 2.36 -9.89
CA VAL A 533 -9.42 1.85 -11.26
C VAL A 533 -10.83 1.35 -11.56
N LYS A 534 -11.41 1.83 -12.67
CA LYS A 534 -12.67 1.36 -13.21
C LYS A 534 -12.46 1.04 -14.68
N MET A 535 -12.51 -0.26 -15.01
CA MET A 535 -12.09 -0.76 -16.31
C MET A 535 -13.06 -1.80 -16.87
N ILE A 536 -13.33 -1.70 -18.16
CA ILE A 536 -13.96 -2.75 -18.97
C ILE A 536 -13.00 -3.07 -20.11
N ASP A 537 -12.47 -4.29 -20.13
CA ASP A 537 -11.70 -4.85 -21.24
C ASP A 537 -12.38 -6.11 -21.78
N LEU A 538 -12.94 -5.98 -22.98
CA LEU A 538 -13.55 -7.06 -23.75
C LEU A 538 -12.79 -7.33 -25.06
N SER A 539 -11.59 -6.80 -25.18
CA SER A 539 -10.79 -6.85 -26.40
C SER A 539 -10.44 -8.27 -26.84
N ASN A 540 -10.14 -8.41 -28.11
CA ASN A 540 -9.70 -9.68 -28.72
C ASN A 540 -10.68 -10.85 -28.41
N ASN A 541 -11.92 -10.65 -28.84
CA ASN A 541 -13.03 -11.60 -28.76
C ASN A 541 -13.73 -11.69 -30.13
N LYS A 542 -14.94 -12.26 -30.17
CA LYS A 542 -15.77 -12.36 -31.34
C LYS A 542 -17.11 -11.64 -31.15
N LEU A 543 -17.12 -10.59 -30.34
CA LEU A 543 -18.32 -9.78 -30.09
C LEU A 543 -18.75 -9.06 -31.35
N HIS A 544 -20.06 -8.95 -31.55
CA HIS A 544 -20.66 -8.29 -32.71
C HIS A 544 -21.85 -7.42 -32.30
N GLY A 545 -22.45 -6.72 -33.27
CA GLY A 545 -23.53 -5.76 -33.01
C GLY A 545 -22.97 -4.38 -32.65
N VAL A 546 -23.82 -3.53 -32.11
CA VAL A 546 -23.47 -2.16 -31.79
C VAL A 546 -22.91 -2.04 -30.37
N ILE A 547 -22.10 -1.01 -30.12
CA ILE A 547 -21.72 -0.64 -28.76
C ILE A 547 -23.00 -0.10 -28.09
N PRO A 548 -23.45 -0.73 -26.96
CA PRO A 548 -24.70 -0.33 -26.33
C PRO A 548 -24.64 1.11 -25.81
N GLU A 549 -25.72 1.88 -26.05
CA GLU A 549 -25.75 3.26 -25.60
C GLU A 549 -25.66 3.39 -24.07
N GLY A 550 -26.06 2.36 -23.33
CA GLY A 550 -25.97 2.30 -21.88
C GLY A 550 -24.55 2.45 -21.31
N ILE A 551 -23.51 2.14 -22.10
CA ILE A 551 -22.10 2.23 -21.63
C ILE A 551 -21.70 3.66 -21.25
N ILE A 552 -22.31 4.68 -21.87
CA ILE A 552 -22.03 6.10 -21.58
C ILE A 552 -22.47 6.53 -20.19
N ASN A 553 -23.38 5.77 -19.54
CA ASN A 553 -23.83 6.05 -18.18
C ASN A 553 -22.78 5.70 -17.14
N LEU A 554 -21.73 4.95 -17.51
CA LEU A 554 -20.64 4.57 -16.63
C LEU A 554 -19.65 5.72 -16.44
N THR A 555 -20.12 6.86 -15.97
CA THR A 555 -19.41 8.15 -15.96
C THR A 555 -18.10 8.18 -15.14
N LYS A 556 -17.83 7.15 -14.34
CA LYS A 556 -16.58 6.98 -13.59
C LYS A 556 -15.60 6.00 -14.26
N LEU A 557 -15.96 5.49 -15.44
CA LEU A 557 -15.09 4.60 -16.19
C LEU A 557 -13.79 5.33 -16.56
N VAL A 558 -12.65 4.66 -16.32
CA VAL A 558 -11.31 5.18 -16.56
C VAL A 558 -10.70 4.51 -17.80
N ALA A 559 -11.00 3.25 -18.04
CA ALA A 559 -10.52 2.52 -19.21
C ALA A 559 -11.62 1.71 -19.89
N LEU A 560 -11.70 1.84 -21.20
CA LEU A 560 -12.59 1.06 -22.08
C LEU A 560 -11.78 0.50 -23.24
N ASN A 561 -11.68 -0.83 -23.28
CA ASN A 561 -11.05 -1.56 -24.38
C ASN A 561 -12.03 -2.54 -25.01
N LEU A 562 -12.45 -2.24 -26.25
CA LEU A 562 -13.32 -3.09 -27.05
C LEU A 562 -12.63 -3.54 -28.36
N SER A 563 -11.33 -3.33 -28.47
CA SER A 563 -10.58 -3.57 -29.70
C SER A 563 -10.57 -5.04 -30.14
N ARG A 564 -10.27 -5.27 -31.41
CA ARG A 564 -10.15 -6.62 -32.00
C ARG A 564 -11.41 -7.47 -31.75
N ASN A 565 -12.55 -6.94 -32.20
CA ASN A 565 -13.86 -7.59 -32.19
C ASN A 565 -14.55 -7.42 -33.58
N ASN A 566 -15.82 -7.78 -33.69
CA ASN A 566 -16.65 -7.59 -34.89
C ASN A 566 -17.77 -6.55 -34.64
N LEU A 567 -17.48 -5.56 -33.74
CA LEU A 567 -18.46 -4.53 -33.37
C LEU A 567 -18.70 -3.60 -34.57
N SER A 568 -19.93 -3.17 -34.75
CA SER A 568 -20.36 -2.30 -35.84
C SER A 568 -21.14 -1.09 -35.29
N GLY A 569 -21.71 -0.28 -36.21
CA GLY A 569 -22.41 0.95 -35.80
C GLY A 569 -21.49 2.15 -35.73
N PHE A 570 -21.99 3.21 -35.14
CA PHE A 570 -21.27 4.49 -35.03
C PHE A 570 -20.83 4.75 -33.58
N ILE A 571 -19.80 5.57 -33.43
CA ILE A 571 -19.36 6.07 -32.11
C ILE A 571 -20.37 7.15 -31.69
N THR A 572 -21.08 6.91 -30.59
CA THR A 572 -22.12 7.84 -30.12
C THR A 572 -21.55 9.22 -29.76
N PRO A 573 -22.19 10.33 -30.17
CA PRO A 573 -21.82 11.67 -29.72
C PRO A 573 -21.85 11.89 -28.22
N LYS A 574 -22.60 11.04 -27.47
CA LYS A 574 -22.68 11.08 -26.02
C LYS A 574 -21.44 10.51 -25.32
N ILE A 575 -20.43 10.02 -26.06
CA ILE A 575 -19.15 9.49 -25.50
C ILE A 575 -18.47 10.50 -24.56
N SER A 576 -18.70 11.80 -24.78
CA SER A 576 -18.20 12.90 -23.93
C SER A 576 -18.71 12.88 -22.48
N LEU A 577 -19.73 12.08 -22.17
CA LEU A 577 -20.20 11.88 -20.79
C LEU A 577 -19.21 11.06 -19.95
N LEU A 578 -18.34 10.27 -20.58
CA LEU A 578 -17.30 9.49 -19.92
C LEU A 578 -16.09 10.38 -19.54
N ARG A 579 -16.32 11.43 -18.78
CA ARG A 579 -15.34 12.49 -18.50
C ARG A 579 -14.06 12.02 -17.78
N ASN A 580 -14.12 10.86 -17.11
CA ASN A 580 -12.96 10.30 -16.40
C ASN A 580 -12.14 9.32 -17.27
N LEU A 581 -12.51 9.16 -18.56
CA LEU A 581 -11.85 8.21 -19.43
C LEU A 581 -10.43 8.66 -19.76
N GLU A 582 -9.46 7.81 -19.41
CA GLU A 582 -8.04 8.00 -19.72
C GLU A 582 -7.57 7.11 -20.86
N PHE A 583 -8.22 5.97 -21.06
CA PHE A 583 -7.89 4.98 -22.08
C PHE A 583 -9.12 4.58 -22.87
N LEU A 584 -9.06 4.71 -24.18
CA LEU A 584 -10.12 4.27 -25.12
C LEU A 584 -9.47 3.55 -26.31
N ASP A 585 -9.72 2.26 -26.44
CA ASP A 585 -9.31 1.46 -27.61
C ASP A 585 -10.53 0.77 -28.24
N LEU A 586 -10.90 1.23 -29.43
CA LEU A 586 -11.96 0.67 -30.28
C LEU A 586 -11.40 0.10 -31.58
N SER A 587 -10.09 -0.02 -31.71
CA SER A 587 -9.39 -0.42 -32.93
C SER A 587 -9.77 -1.81 -33.40
N ARG A 588 -9.57 -2.09 -34.70
CA ARG A 588 -9.80 -3.41 -35.31
C ARG A 588 -11.22 -3.94 -35.06
N ASN A 589 -12.19 -3.14 -35.50
CA ASN A 589 -13.62 -3.44 -35.48
C ASN A 589 -14.25 -3.09 -36.86
N GLN A 590 -15.58 -3.03 -36.94
CA GLN A 590 -16.34 -2.68 -38.14
C GLN A 590 -17.13 -1.38 -37.93
N LEU A 591 -16.64 -0.48 -37.06
CA LEU A 591 -17.28 0.80 -36.75
C LEU A 591 -17.27 1.70 -37.99
N TYR A 592 -18.35 2.43 -38.22
CA TYR A 592 -18.50 3.33 -39.36
C TYR A 592 -19.06 4.70 -38.92
N GLY A 593 -19.18 5.61 -39.90
CA GLY A 593 -19.61 7.00 -39.64
C GLY A 593 -18.47 7.90 -39.18
N GLU A 594 -18.83 9.07 -38.74
CA GLU A 594 -17.85 10.08 -38.33
C GLU A 594 -17.35 9.90 -36.91
N ILE A 595 -16.13 10.35 -36.61
CA ILE A 595 -15.66 10.51 -35.23
C ILE A 595 -16.38 11.72 -34.65
N PRO A 596 -17.18 11.58 -33.58
CA PRO A 596 -17.96 12.69 -33.07
C PRO A 596 -17.08 13.78 -32.47
N MET A 597 -17.38 15.06 -32.79
CA MET A 597 -16.66 16.22 -32.26
C MET A 597 -16.56 16.22 -30.74
N SER A 598 -17.55 15.63 -30.06
CA SER A 598 -17.62 15.55 -28.60
C SER A 598 -16.49 14.74 -27.95
N ILE A 599 -15.76 13.90 -28.70
CA ILE A 599 -14.61 13.15 -28.18
C ILE A 599 -13.46 14.10 -27.75
N SER A 600 -13.37 15.30 -28.36
CA SER A 600 -12.37 16.32 -28.01
C SER A 600 -12.56 16.92 -26.60
N ILE A 601 -13.72 16.70 -25.97
CA ILE A 601 -14.03 17.19 -24.62
C ILE A 601 -13.42 16.28 -23.54
N LEU A 602 -12.99 15.05 -23.91
CA LEU A 602 -12.39 14.09 -22.96
C LEU A 602 -10.97 14.51 -22.57
N SER A 603 -10.86 15.47 -21.66
CA SER A 603 -9.60 16.12 -21.28
C SER A 603 -8.61 15.19 -20.57
N PHE A 604 -9.06 14.10 -19.96
CA PHE A 604 -8.20 13.11 -19.30
C PHE A 604 -7.72 11.98 -20.25
N LEU A 605 -8.22 11.93 -21.48
CA LEU A 605 -7.89 10.86 -22.41
C LEU A 605 -6.40 10.92 -22.80
N SER A 606 -5.63 9.99 -22.27
CA SER A 606 -4.18 9.91 -22.49
C SER A 606 -3.79 8.89 -23.56
N GLN A 607 -4.69 7.98 -23.90
CA GLN A 607 -4.49 7.00 -24.97
C GLN A 607 -5.80 6.78 -25.73
N LEU A 608 -5.71 6.89 -27.06
CA LEU A 608 -6.81 6.66 -28.00
C LEU A 608 -6.31 5.76 -29.12
N ASP A 609 -7.10 4.74 -29.48
CA ASP A 609 -6.89 3.96 -30.70
C ASP A 609 -8.23 3.68 -31.39
N LEU A 610 -8.42 4.23 -32.58
CA LEU A 610 -9.59 4.02 -33.44
C LEU A 610 -9.20 3.35 -34.77
N SER A 611 -7.95 2.91 -34.88
CA SER A 611 -7.39 2.35 -36.12
C SER A 611 -8.14 1.10 -36.62
N ALA A 612 -7.98 0.78 -37.87
CA ALA A 612 -8.53 -0.43 -38.52
C ALA A 612 -10.04 -0.58 -38.29
N ASN A 613 -10.82 0.40 -38.75
CA ASN A 613 -12.27 0.46 -38.76
C ASN A 613 -12.77 0.94 -40.14
N ASN A 614 -14.03 1.26 -40.27
CA ASN A 614 -14.64 1.86 -41.50
C ASN A 614 -15.12 3.30 -41.21
N LEU A 615 -14.42 4.02 -40.34
CA LEU A 615 -14.74 5.40 -40.00
C LEU A 615 -14.51 6.34 -41.20
N SER A 616 -15.21 7.46 -41.23
CA SER A 616 -15.21 8.40 -42.35
C SER A 616 -15.27 9.86 -41.91
N GLY A 617 -15.06 10.78 -42.82
CA GLY A 617 -15.12 12.21 -42.54
C GLY A 617 -13.85 12.77 -41.93
N LYS A 618 -13.93 14.01 -41.47
CA LYS A 618 -12.80 14.76 -40.92
C LYS A 618 -12.54 14.40 -39.47
N ILE A 619 -11.26 14.16 -39.13
CA ILE A 619 -10.85 13.96 -37.72
C ILE A 619 -11.13 15.25 -36.94
N PRO A 620 -11.82 15.17 -35.79
CA PRO A 620 -12.14 16.33 -34.97
C PRO A 620 -10.88 17.10 -34.53
N THR A 621 -10.97 18.42 -34.59
CA THR A 621 -9.88 19.31 -34.12
C THR A 621 -10.08 19.60 -32.62
N GLY A 622 -9.05 19.35 -31.83
CA GLY A 622 -9.02 19.65 -30.39
C GLY A 622 -7.65 19.35 -29.83
N THR A 623 -7.23 20.09 -28.81
CA THR A 623 -5.87 19.99 -28.24
C THR A 623 -5.50 18.56 -27.87
N GLN A 624 -6.45 17.83 -27.28
CA GLN A 624 -6.24 16.43 -26.87
C GLN A 624 -6.14 15.49 -28.08
N ILE A 625 -7.02 15.65 -29.08
CA ILE A 625 -7.04 14.76 -30.27
C ILE A 625 -5.79 14.94 -31.09
N GLN A 626 -5.29 16.17 -31.22
CA GLN A 626 -4.07 16.50 -31.97
C GLN A 626 -2.79 15.98 -31.31
N SER A 627 -2.84 15.56 -30.06
CA SER A 627 -1.69 14.96 -29.35
C SER A 627 -1.49 13.47 -29.70
N PHE A 628 -2.47 12.83 -30.36
CA PHE A 628 -2.34 11.42 -30.74
C PHE A 628 -1.68 11.28 -32.12
N ASP A 629 -0.89 10.23 -32.26
CA ASP A 629 -0.19 9.92 -33.50
C ASP A 629 -1.16 9.50 -34.61
N ALA A 630 -0.74 9.61 -35.87
CA ALA A 630 -1.50 9.14 -37.03
C ALA A 630 -1.89 7.64 -36.94
N SER A 631 -1.09 6.84 -36.24
CA SER A 631 -1.36 5.42 -36.01
C SER A 631 -2.70 5.16 -35.33
N ALA A 632 -3.14 6.05 -34.45
CA ALA A 632 -4.41 5.94 -33.73
C ALA A 632 -5.64 6.02 -34.65
N PHE A 633 -5.50 6.52 -35.86
CA PHE A 633 -6.55 6.72 -36.85
C PHE A 633 -6.31 5.94 -38.15
N SER A 634 -5.14 5.29 -38.28
CA SER A 634 -4.71 4.57 -39.48
C SER A 634 -5.70 3.44 -39.86
N GLU A 635 -5.56 2.94 -41.09
CA GLU A 635 -6.42 1.84 -41.59
C GLU A 635 -7.95 2.15 -41.53
N ASN A 636 -8.32 3.45 -41.68
CA ASN A 636 -9.67 3.93 -41.92
C ASN A 636 -9.69 4.69 -43.28
N PRO A 637 -9.99 4.01 -44.41
CA PRO A 637 -9.75 4.56 -45.74
C PRO A 637 -10.50 5.86 -46.08
N LYS A 638 -11.61 6.11 -45.33
CA LYS A 638 -12.47 7.29 -45.56
C LYS A 638 -12.26 8.43 -44.58
N LEU A 639 -11.29 8.30 -43.62
CA LEU A 639 -10.89 9.39 -42.73
C LEU A 639 -9.93 10.34 -43.40
N CYS A 640 -10.02 11.62 -43.08
CA CYS A 640 -9.17 12.67 -43.56
C CYS A 640 -8.85 13.71 -42.50
N GLY A 641 -7.83 14.54 -42.76
CA GLY A 641 -7.41 15.61 -41.85
C GLY A 641 -6.36 15.19 -40.86
N SER A 642 -5.68 16.16 -40.24
CA SER A 642 -4.59 15.93 -39.28
C SER A 642 -5.03 15.05 -38.11
N PRO A 643 -4.19 14.07 -37.67
CA PRO A 643 -2.77 13.83 -38.02
C PRO A 643 -2.56 12.91 -39.22
N LEU A 644 -3.62 12.48 -39.94
CA LEU A 644 -3.46 11.68 -41.14
C LEU A 644 -2.94 12.56 -42.31
N PRO A 645 -2.18 11.98 -43.25
CA PRO A 645 -1.65 12.70 -44.42
C PRO A 645 -2.73 13.04 -45.47
N ASN A 646 -3.92 12.40 -45.36
CA ASN A 646 -5.01 12.56 -46.31
C ASN A 646 -5.73 13.90 -46.08
N GLU A 647 -5.72 14.81 -47.01
CA GLU A 647 -6.51 16.04 -46.98
C GLU A 647 -7.99 15.73 -47.19
N CYS A 648 -8.87 16.44 -46.50
CA CYS A 648 -10.30 16.32 -46.74
C CYS A 648 -10.68 17.05 -48.00
N ILE A 649 -11.34 16.39 -48.96
CA ILE A 649 -11.92 17.01 -50.11
C ILE A 649 -13.08 17.88 -49.64
N GLU A 650 -12.91 19.20 -49.63
CA GLU A 650 -14.03 20.13 -49.42
C GLU A 650 -14.96 20.03 -50.63
N ASP A 651 -16.25 19.73 -50.40
CA ASP A 651 -17.25 19.84 -51.45
C ASP A 651 -17.24 21.27 -51.99
N PRO A 652 -17.14 21.48 -53.30
CA PRO A 652 -17.15 22.83 -53.86
C PRO A 652 -18.48 23.49 -53.51
N TYR A 653 -18.47 24.49 -52.66
CA TYR A 653 -19.63 25.36 -52.51
C TYR A 653 -20.04 25.92 -53.84
N PRO A 654 -21.35 26.01 -54.18
CA PRO A 654 -21.80 26.66 -55.36
C PRO A 654 -21.35 28.10 -55.37
N ILE A 655 -20.49 28.43 -56.36
CA ILE A 655 -20.00 29.79 -56.59
C ILE A 655 -21.18 30.68 -56.93
N TYR A 656 -21.62 31.50 -56.02
CA TYR A 656 -22.42 32.68 -56.32
C TYR A 656 -21.49 33.76 -56.87
N ASN A 657 -21.47 33.91 -58.21
CA ASN A 657 -20.83 35.02 -58.85
C ASN A 657 -21.52 36.33 -58.49
N ASN A 658 -20.91 37.15 -57.67
CA ASN A 658 -21.18 38.57 -57.67
C ASN A 658 -19.87 39.34 -57.88
N THR A 659 -19.75 39.85 -59.10
CA THR A 659 -18.77 40.86 -59.50
C THR A 659 -19.11 42.17 -58.78
N GLN A 660 -18.15 42.76 -58.10
CA GLN A 660 -17.61 44.13 -58.22
C GLN A 660 -16.91 44.62 -56.96
N GLY A 661 -15.77 45.22 -57.15
CA GLY A 661 -15.30 46.34 -56.36
C GLY A 661 -14.03 46.13 -55.58
N HIS A 662 -12.96 46.67 -56.07
CA HIS A 662 -11.71 46.98 -55.40
C HIS A 662 -11.84 47.33 -53.92
N GLU A 663 -10.96 46.79 -53.05
CA GLU A 663 -9.95 47.60 -52.37
C GLU A 663 -9.05 46.73 -51.51
N ASN A 664 -7.76 46.98 -51.66
CA ASN A 664 -6.73 46.47 -50.79
C ASN A 664 -6.90 46.99 -49.37
N GLN A 665 -7.04 46.12 -48.40
CA GLN A 665 -6.58 46.40 -47.05
C GLN A 665 -6.00 45.13 -46.43
N ASN A 666 -4.68 45.12 -46.33
CA ASN A 666 -3.92 44.29 -45.43
C ASN A 666 -4.27 44.71 -43.98
N ASP A 667 -5.14 43.98 -43.35
CA ASP A 667 -5.29 44.03 -41.88
C ASP A 667 -4.91 42.67 -41.29
N GLY A 668 -3.60 42.48 -41.18
CA GLY A 668 -3.07 41.49 -40.24
C GLY A 668 -3.37 41.91 -38.80
N PHE A 669 -4.37 41.33 -38.22
CA PHE A 669 -4.82 41.56 -36.81
C PHE A 669 -3.75 41.24 -35.76
N ILE A 670 -2.53 40.84 -36.17
CA ILE A 670 -1.44 40.47 -35.28
C ILE A 670 -0.24 41.37 -35.57
N THR A 671 -0.13 42.47 -34.81
CA THR A 671 1.00 43.39 -34.88
C THR A 671 2.26 42.78 -34.23
N LYS A 672 3.45 43.29 -34.64
CA LYS A 672 4.73 42.93 -34.00
C LYS A 672 4.68 43.12 -32.46
N GLY A 673 3.87 44.07 -31.96
CA GLY A 673 3.65 44.30 -30.57
C GLY A 673 2.94 43.13 -29.83
N PHE A 674 2.05 42.43 -30.54
CA PHE A 674 1.39 41.24 -29.99
C PHE A 674 2.40 40.09 -29.72
N TYR A 675 3.33 39.83 -30.67
CA TYR A 675 4.36 38.81 -30.47
C TYR A 675 5.34 39.16 -29.34
N ILE A 676 5.66 40.43 -29.16
CA ILE A 676 6.51 40.90 -28.06
C ILE A 676 5.78 40.79 -26.74
N ALA A 677 4.51 41.16 -26.66
CA ALA A 677 3.71 41.04 -25.43
C ALA A 677 3.44 39.57 -25.08
N ALA A 678 3.15 38.72 -26.06
CA ALA A 678 2.95 37.30 -25.87
C ALA A 678 4.23 36.59 -25.38
N SER A 679 5.40 36.91 -25.94
CA SER A 679 6.67 36.35 -25.50
C SER A 679 7.07 36.83 -24.11
N LEU A 680 6.86 38.10 -23.77
CA LEU A 680 7.12 38.60 -22.40
C LEU A 680 6.15 38.02 -21.39
N GLY A 681 4.87 37.84 -21.73
CA GLY A 681 3.86 37.16 -20.89
C GLY A 681 4.19 35.70 -20.70
N PHE A 682 4.64 34.99 -21.74
CA PHE A 682 5.07 33.60 -21.65
C PHE A 682 6.31 33.46 -20.76
N ILE A 683 7.34 34.32 -20.95
CA ILE A 683 8.54 34.32 -20.12
C ILE A 683 8.17 34.59 -18.65
N GLY A 684 7.37 35.62 -18.39
CA GLY A 684 6.93 35.94 -17.00
C GLY A 684 6.11 34.85 -16.37
N GLY A 685 5.17 34.25 -17.12
CA GLY A 685 4.35 33.12 -16.66
C GLY A 685 5.19 31.85 -16.43
N PHE A 686 6.09 31.54 -17.35
CA PHE A 686 6.99 30.39 -17.25
C PHE A 686 7.91 30.49 -16.00
N TRP A 687 8.54 31.65 -15.80
CA TRP A 687 9.37 31.88 -14.63
C TRP A 687 8.57 31.92 -13.32
N GLY A 688 7.34 32.41 -13.35
CA GLY A 688 6.42 32.37 -12.22
C GLY A 688 6.08 30.94 -11.81
N VAL A 689 5.77 30.07 -12.78
CA VAL A 689 5.51 28.64 -12.55
C VAL A 689 6.79 27.91 -12.10
N CYS A 690 7.93 28.20 -12.70
CA CYS A 690 9.22 27.60 -12.30
C CYS A 690 9.59 27.97 -10.86
N ILE A 691 9.42 29.25 -10.47
CA ILE A 691 9.74 29.70 -9.11
C ILE A 691 8.77 29.09 -8.10
N THR A 692 7.47 29.06 -8.38
CA THR A 692 6.48 28.43 -7.49
C THR A 692 6.67 26.92 -7.38
N SER A 693 7.03 26.25 -8.48
CA SER A 693 7.37 24.83 -8.50
C SER A 693 8.66 24.54 -7.72
N LEU A 694 9.70 25.36 -7.87
CA LEU A 694 10.95 25.25 -7.10
C LEU A 694 10.73 25.51 -5.60
N LEU A 695 9.85 26.43 -5.23
CA LEU A 695 9.48 26.69 -3.85
C LEU A 695 8.68 25.51 -3.28
N ASN A 696 7.75 24.95 -4.06
CA ASN A 696 7.01 23.74 -3.68
C ASN A 696 7.92 22.50 -3.61
N ILE A 697 8.85 22.33 -4.55
CA ILE A 697 9.89 21.28 -4.51
C ILE A 697 10.77 21.45 -3.28
N ARG A 698 11.23 22.67 -2.93
CA ARG A 698 11.95 22.92 -1.68
C ARG A 698 11.14 22.57 -0.42
N TYR A 699 9.84 22.83 -0.44
CA TYR A 699 8.93 22.45 0.64
C TYR A 699 8.74 20.94 0.73
N ILE A 700 8.59 20.26 -0.41
CA ILE A 700 8.49 18.80 -0.53
C ILE A 700 9.82 18.14 -0.20
N MET A 701 10.95 18.68 -0.67
CA MET A 701 12.31 18.18 -0.38
C MET A 701 12.64 18.20 1.10
N LYS A 702 12.07 19.10 1.88
CA LYS A 702 12.20 19.07 3.34
C LYS A 702 11.45 17.90 4.01
N ARG A 703 10.54 17.23 3.29
CA ARG A 703 9.69 16.14 3.81
C ARG A 703 10.07 14.74 3.32
N LEU A 704 11.02 14.62 2.38
CA LEU A 704 11.40 13.35 1.77
C LEU A 704 12.69 12.76 2.37
N THR A 705 12.79 11.42 2.33
CA THR A 705 14.00 10.68 2.71
C THR A 705 15.17 10.99 1.73
N SER A 706 16.42 10.72 2.15
CA SER A 706 17.62 11.08 1.37
C SER A 706 17.64 10.54 -0.06
N ASN A 707 17.17 9.31 -0.27
CA ASN A 707 17.14 8.68 -1.62
C ASN A 707 16.09 9.30 -2.54
N ALA A 708 14.93 9.69 -2.00
CA ALA A 708 13.90 10.38 -2.76
C ALA A 708 14.30 11.83 -3.10
N ARG A 709 15.14 12.47 -2.26
CA ARG A 709 15.73 13.80 -2.55
C ARG A 709 16.69 13.74 -3.72
N MET A 710 17.56 12.73 -3.79
CA MET A 710 18.47 12.55 -4.92
C MET A 710 17.75 12.32 -6.23
N MET A 711 16.72 11.46 -6.26
CA MET A 711 15.93 11.22 -7.47
C MET A 711 15.21 12.49 -7.97
N LEU A 712 14.59 13.25 -7.08
CA LEU A 712 13.91 14.50 -7.44
C LEU A 712 14.89 15.59 -7.88
N GLN A 713 16.09 15.63 -7.34
CA GLN A 713 17.14 16.55 -7.78
C GLN A 713 17.64 16.21 -9.18
N TYR A 714 17.85 14.94 -9.51
CA TYR A 714 18.17 14.47 -10.85
C TYR A 714 17.05 14.78 -11.86
N VAL A 715 15.79 14.62 -11.47
CA VAL A 715 14.63 14.95 -12.34
C VAL A 715 14.53 16.46 -12.55
N ALA A 716 14.76 17.28 -11.53
CA ALA A 716 14.74 18.73 -11.63
C ALA A 716 15.91 19.26 -12.51
N GLU A 717 17.10 18.69 -12.38
CA GLU A 717 18.27 19.02 -13.21
C GLU A 717 18.05 18.58 -14.67
N ALA A 718 17.46 17.39 -14.90
CA ALA A 718 17.12 16.93 -16.24
C ALA A 718 16.04 17.80 -16.90
N LEU A 719 15.04 18.26 -16.16
CA LEU A 719 14.01 19.17 -16.67
C LEU A 719 14.58 20.57 -16.97
N CYS A 720 15.55 21.05 -16.18
CA CYS A 720 16.25 22.30 -16.48
C CYS A 720 17.15 22.19 -17.72
N MET A 721 17.80 21.02 -17.95
CA MET A 721 18.61 20.79 -19.18
C MET A 721 17.75 20.61 -20.43
N LEU A 722 16.51 20.16 -20.32
CA LEU A 722 15.57 20.07 -21.45
C LEU A 722 14.91 21.42 -21.79
N ALA A 723 15.00 22.38 -20.89
CA ALA A 723 14.43 23.72 -21.07
C ALA A 723 15.47 24.79 -21.50
N SER A 724 16.77 24.43 -21.51
CA SER A 724 17.87 25.22 -22.08
C SER A 724 18.22 24.74 -23.52
#